data_1246f1047b1f98325a578edadcdf350c
#
_entry.id   1246f1047b1f98325a578edadcdf350c
#
_cell.length_a   1.000
_cell.length_b   1.000
_cell.length_c   1.000
_cell.angle_alpha   90.00
_cell.angle_beta   90.00
_cell.angle_gamma   90.00
#
_symmetry.space_group_name_H-M   'P 1'
#
loop_
_entity.id
_entity.type
_entity.pdbx_description
1 polymer ?
#
loop_
_entity_poly.entity_id
_entity_poly.type
_entity_poly.pdbx_seq_one_letter_code
_entity_poly.pdbx_strand_id
1 'polypeptide(L)'
;MHQHYDSATQTYVNTDEQGIVRGLTPEEPIVSDADSAQVAAQKYLEQHAELLGVEPAALDNLTAEREAQPVDAGSEFRIHTEKQQFDTTTVAYDQTYFGLPVWEASVAVHVKHDPYRVVSASSTRHPDLTAKRPPAKAIERFKEIDQPTLASLLGLKPGAKAAKSLKITSTRLVVYQYEAAKRQPEGEAPGDEELVAHDHPSLPLPPLPASIVEDGHYVSAVVHFQLGTSRFPLLNWRAIIDVATGAVLHLRPFVDDVSALVFEEDPITTAPSGPLPNAASTLLNPKRKSVALQGLNPPSNGTQALQGTIVTVSDVESPAVAPPTEPTGTDFNFDSRTNEFAAANAYFHCDRFFRLVEGMGFNLASYFGPTPFPSPVDHRGFGGTGNVINAHCLGLAGGTGILQTAFALADLNDLTHPIGIACDWRVVLHELGGHGILYPHVHSPNFGFSHSAGDSFAAILNDPISAAPDRFVTFPWVNIGRRHDRPVNGWAWYGLNDVGGYSTEQILATTHFRIYRSLGGDAALPVGIGSRKFAARFVSYLILRAVGSLTPATNPPKVDQGWVQALLAADLGDWTTEGHIGGAYGKVIRWAFEKQGLYQPAGTIPPVSTEGQPPPIDVYIDDGRHGEYQYQPVHWECQAIWNRRHPDGLTTHENPVVGHTNYAYVKIKNRGTKKAQGIRVKAFHANPTIGLVYPTDWKPMATAQLAAPDLAPNSAVEEIVGPFKWKPTQVGHECMFMIVSAKGDASNVSNFSPGETIPEWRLVPHDNNIGQRNVVPVAFKGPKDWMAVISKLPFTLKNPNRRASRMQLVATLPRVLVQRGWKLELLNASGSPIKGGSLKLGAGKTSDLSIRLVAGEPFTAAEVVKWRDAMIRIEGYADGILIGGMTYPMAPAQKG
;
A
#
# COMPACT_ATOMS: atom_id res chain seq x y z
N MET A 1 -11.01 7.23 12.48
CA MET A 1 -11.48 7.73 13.80
C MET A 1 -11.92 9.18 13.63
N HIS A 2 -13.06 9.57 14.21
CA HIS A 2 -13.54 10.96 14.21
C HIS A 2 -13.46 11.49 15.63
N GLN A 3 -13.03 12.74 15.79
CA GLN A 3 -12.97 13.41 17.09
C GLN A 3 -13.98 14.55 17.10
N HIS A 4 -14.74 14.67 18.18
CA HIS A 4 -15.57 15.84 18.47
C HIS A 4 -15.42 16.28 19.93
N TYR A 5 -15.76 17.51 20.21
CA TYR A 5 -15.72 18.06 21.56
C TYR A 5 -17.13 18.07 22.16
N ASP A 6 -17.28 17.44 23.33
CA ASP A 6 -18.48 17.51 24.13
C ASP A 6 -18.36 18.65 25.15
N SER A 7 -19.10 19.71 24.93
CA SER A 7 -19.06 20.92 25.77
C SER A 7 -19.71 20.73 27.16
N ALA A 8 -20.56 19.73 27.33
CA ALA A 8 -21.21 19.48 28.60
C ALA A 8 -20.24 18.85 29.63
N THR A 9 -19.37 17.97 29.16
CA THR A 9 -18.36 17.29 30.00
C THR A 9 -16.94 17.81 29.77
N GLN A 10 -16.75 18.81 28.91
CA GLN A 10 -15.44 19.36 28.49
C GLN A 10 -14.47 18.24 28.06
N THR A 11 -14.94 17.31 27.23
CA THR A 11 -14.20 16.09 26.86
C THR A 11 -14.12 15.94 25.34
N TYR A 12 -12.93 15.65 24.82
CA TYR A 12 -12.74 15.19 23.45
C TYR A 12 -13.14 13.73 23.34
N VAL A 13 -14.11 13.45 22.47
CA VAL A 13 -14.66 12.11 22.24
C VAL A 13 -14.15 11.60 20.89
N ASN A 14 -13.46 10.48 20.90
CA ASN A 14 -12.98 9.79 19.70
C ASN A 14 -13.92 8.63 19.37
N THR A 15 -14.44 8.59 18.15
CA THR A 15 -15.29 7.52 17.64
C THR A 15 -14.67 6.81 16.47
N ASP A 16 -15.01 5.52 16.30
CA ASP A 16 -14.68 4.77 15.07
C ASP A 16 -15.61 5.15 13.89
N GLU A 17 -15.48 4.42 12.78
CA GLU A 17 -16.28 4.63 11.56
C GLU A 17 -17.77 4.29 11.76
N GLN A 18 -18.11 3.47 12.76
CA GLN A 18 -19.47 3.12 13.14
C GLN A 18 -20.09 4.10 14.14
N GLY A 19 -19.32 5.09 14.60
CA GLY A 19 -19.75 6.06 15.60
C GLY A 19 -19.68 5.54 17.05
N ILE A 20 -19.01 4.42 17.28
CA ILE A 20 -18.80 3.85 18.62
C ILE A 20 -17.65 4.60 19.28
N VAL A 21 -17.83 5.02 20.52
CA VAL A 21 -16.79 5.72 21.28
C VAL A 21 -15.64 4.77 21.61
N ARG A 22 -14.43 5.18 21.21
CA ARG A 22 -13.17 4.46 21.39
C ARG A 22 -12.21 5.18 22.33
N GLY A 23 -12.45 6.44 22.64
CA GLY A 23 -11.61 7.19 23.57
C GLY A 23 -12.28 8.44 24.09
N LEU A 24 -11.97 8.77 25.31
CA LEU A 24 -12.33 10.02 25.98
C LEU A 24 -11.06 10.70 26.51
N THR A 25 -10.91 11.99 26.23
CA THR A 25 -9.79 12.78 26.74
C THR A 25 -10.36 14.09 27.26
N PRO A 26 -10.44 14.28 28.58
CA PRO A 26 -10.84 15.54 29.16
C PRO A 26 -9.92 16.69 28.71
N GLU A 27 -10.48 17.89 28.51
CA GLU A 27 -9.70 19.08 28.16
C GLU A 27 -8.67 19.41 29.25
N GLU A 28 -9.12 19.31 30.50
CA GLU A 28 -8.26 19.38 31.68
C GLU A 28 -8.37 18.05 32.46
N PRO A 29 -7.27 17.52 33.05
CA PRO A 29 -7.34 16.31 33.84
C PRO A 29 -8.35 16.42 34.97
N ILE A 30 -9.28 15.47 35.07
CA ILE A 30 -10.35 15.48 36.09
C ILE A 30 -9.78 15.03 37.41
N VAL A 31 -9.66 15.96 38.38
CA VAL A 31 -9.21 15.67 39.75
C VAL A 31 -10.28 14.87 40.46
N SER A 32 -9.87 13.77 41.09
CA SER A 32 -10.72 12.90 41.91
C SER A 32 -10.39 13.04 43.39
N ASP A 33 -11.41 13.02 44.21
CA ASP A 33 -11.32 12.93 45.68
C ASP A 33 -11.13 11.47 46.17
N ALA A 34 -10.90 10.55 45.26
CA ALA A 34 -10.70 9.14 45.57
C ALA A 34 -9.39 8.90 46.36
N ASP A 35 -9.36 7.83 47.12
CA ASP A 35 -8.20 7.36 47.89
C ASP A 35 -7.34 6.33 47.09
N SER A 36 -7.79 5.91 45.94
CA SER A 36 -7.07 5.00 45.03
C SER A 36 -7.35 5.27 43.58
N ALA A 37 -6.45 4.81 42.70
CA ALA A 37 -6.61 4.91 41.23
C ALA A 37 -7.84 4.12 40.76
N GLN A 38 -8.11 2.97 41.36
CA GLN A 38 -9.27 2.13 41.03
C GLN A 38 -10.58 2.87 41.33
N VAL A 39 -10.71 3.49 42.53
CA VAL A 39 -11.92 4.25 42.89
C VAL A 39 -12.08 5.50 42.01
N ALA A 40 -10.97 6.17 41.65
CA ALA A 40 -11.00 7.30 40.73
C ALA A 40 -11.49 6.88 39.32
N ALA A 41 -11.01 5.74 38.80
CA ALA A 41 -11.43 5.18 37.55
C ALA A 41 -12.90 4.78 37.56
N GLN A 42 -13.38 4.13 38.63
CA GLN A 42 -14.79 3.76 38.78
C GLN A 42 -15.70 4.99 38.76
N LYS A 43 -15.43 6.01 39.60
CA LYS A 43 -16.19 7.27 39.60
C LYS A 43 -16.26 7.92 38.20
N TYR A 44 -15.12 7.91 37.51
CA TYR A 44 -15.06 8.46 36.17
C TYR A 44 -15.96 7.70 35.16
N LEU A 45 -15.92 6.38 35.20
CA LEU A 45 -16.76 5.55 34.32
C LEU A 45 -18.24 5.74 34.60
N GLU A 46 -18.65 5.78 35.86
CA GLU A 46 -20.04 6.04 36.29
C GLU A 46 -20.54 7.40 35.79
N GLN A 47 -19.69 8.45 35.89
CA GLN A 47 -20.02 9.80 35.46
C GLN A 47 -20.07 9.96 33.93
N HIS A 48 -19.34 9.15 33.17
CA HIS A 48 -19.23 9.24 31.72
C HIS A 48 -19.83 8.05 30.98
N ALA A 49 -20.67 7.25 31.66
CA ALA A 49 -21.32 6.06 31.09
C ALA A 49 -22.09 6.38 29.80
N GLU A 50 -22.86 7.48 29.79
CA GLU A 50 -23.63 7.92 28.62
C GLU A 50 -22.73 8.24 27.43
N LEU A 51 -21.62 8.97 27.63
CA LEU A 51 -20.64 9.27 26.58
C LEU A 51 -20.00 8.00 26.02
N LEU A 52 -19.69 7.04 26.89
CA LEU A 52 -19.16 5.74 26.48
C LEU A 52 -20.21 4.86 25.81
N GLY A 53 -21.48 5.25 25.86
CA GLY A 53 -22.61 4.44 25.39
C GLY A 53 -22.75 3.13 26.18
N VAL A 54 -22.50 3.18 27.48
CA VAL A 54 -22.60 2.06 28.42
C VAL A 54 -23.83 2.28 29.28
N GLU A 55 -24.66 1.25 29.42
CA GLU A 55 -25.79 1.27 30.36
C GLU A 55 -25.26 1.33 31.81
N PRO A 56 -25.78 2.20 32.68
CA PRO A 56 -25.30 2.32 34.06
C PRO A 56 -25.25 0.98 34.81
N ALA A 57 -26.27 0.13 34.65
CA ALA A 57 -26.31 -1.20 35.28
C ALA A 57 -25.15 -2.13 34.86
N ALA A 58 -24.53 -1.90 33.72
CA ALA A 58 -23.34 -2.66 33.28
C ALA A 58 -22.07 -2.31 34.11
N LEU A 59 -22.11 -1.25 34.89
CA LEU A 59 -21.02 -0.80 35.75
C LEU A 59 -21.19 -1.21 37.23
N ASP A 60 -22.28 -1.86 37.61
CA ASP A 60 -22.59 -2.24 39.01
C ASP A 60 -21.56 -3.22 39.60
N ASN A 61 -20.87 -4.00 38.77
CA ASN A 61 -19.96 -5.07 39.17
C ASN A 61 -18.47 -4.79 38.86
N LEU A 62 -18.07 -3.52 38.72
CA LEU A 62 -16.71 -3.12 38.32
C LEU A 62 -15.60 -3.73 39.20
N THR A 63 -15.86 -3.98 40.50
CA THR A 63 -14.89 -4.57 41.42
C THR A 63 -14.90 -6.09 41.41
N ALA A 64 -15.85 -6.73 40.76
CA ALA A 64 -15.96 -8.20 40.70
C ALA A 64 -14.96 -8.79 39.69
N GLU A 65 -14.42 -9.96 40.01
CA GLU A 65 -13.60 -10.74 39.06
C GLU A 65 -14.47 -11.41 38.01
N ARG A 66 -13.81 -11.73 36.88
CA ARG A 66 -14.45 -12.49 35.79
C ARG A 66 -14.76 -13.92 36.22
N GLU A 67 -15.80 -14.48 35.63
CA GLU A 67 -16.17 -15.86 35.86
C GLU A 67 -15.40 -16.84 34.96
N ALA A 68 -15.12 -18.02 35.46
CA ALA A 68 -14.53 -19.11 34.70
C ALA A 68 -15.56 -19.96 33.97
N GLN A 69 -16.85 -19.84 34.31
CA GLN A 69 -17.99 -20.55 33.75
C GLN A 69 -19.15 -19.60 33.51
N PRO A 70 -20.05 -19.86 32.55
CA PRO A 70 -21.18 -19.00 32.30
C PRO A 70 -22.12 -18.94 33.50
N VAL A 71 -22.38 -17.76 34.02
CA VAL A 71 -23.37 -17.44 35.04
C VAL A 71 -24.57 -16.72 34.43
N ASP A 72 -25.61 -16.47 35.20
CA ASP A 72 -26.80 -15.77 34.72
C ASP A 72 -26.62 -14.26 34.90
N ALA A 73 -25.84 -13.68 34.01
CA ALA A 73 -25.49 -12.26 33.93
C ALA A 73 -25.57 -11.75 32.51
N GLY A 74 -25.98 -10.50 32.33
CA GLY A 74 -25.96 -9.79 31.04
C GLY A 74 -24.58 -9.26 30.65
N SER A 75 -24.56 -8.19 29.86
CA SER A 75 -23.32 -7.46 29.55
C SER A 75 -22.95 -6.55 30.73
N GLU A 76 -21.80 -6.78 31.30
CA GLU A 76 -21.26 -6.04 32.45
C GLU A 76 -19.77 -5.75 32.23
N PHE A 77 -19.21 -4.83 33.02
CA PHE A 77 -17.76 -4.61 33.10
C PHE A 77 -17.23 -5.09 34.46
N ARG A 78 -16.15 -5.84 34.43
CA ARG A 78 -15.49 -6.42 35.59
C ARG A 78 -14.00 -6.19 35.56
N ILE A 79 -13.38 -6.01 36.74
CA ILE A 79 -11.95 -5.68 36.79
C ILE A 79 -11.09 -6.75 36.12
N HIS A 80 -10.18 -6.27 35.28
CA HIS A 80 -9.17 -7.09 34.63
C HIS A 80 -7.82 -6.98 35.31
N THR A 81 -7.32 -5.73 35.44
CA THR A 81 -5.99 -5.47 36.00
C THR A 81 -5.84 -4.00 36.40
N GLU A 82 -4.97 -3.76 37.34
CA GLU A 82 -4.44 -2.46 37.69
C GLU A 82 -2.93 -2.49 37.49
N LYS A 83 -2.41 -1.56 36.68
CA LYS A 83 -0.98 -1.50 36.34
C LYS A 83 -0.44 -0.08 36.52
N GLN A 84 0.45 0.11 37.46
CA GLN A 84 1.15 1.37 37.66
C GLN A 84 2.40 1.44 36.78
N GLN A 85 2.57 2.58 36.09
CA GLN A 85 3.79 2.95 35.37
C GLN A 85 4.10 4.42 35.65
N PHE A 86 5.22 4.68 36.32
CA PHE A 86 5.63 6.02 36.78
C PHE A 86 4.57 6.69 37.66
N ASP A 87 4.08 7.86 37.27
CA ASP A 87 3.04 8.65 37.95
C ASP A 87 1.60 8.32 37.50
N THR A 88 1.43 7.28 36.70
CA THR A 88 0.15 6.92 36.10
C THR A 88 -0.21 5.46 36.38
N THR A 89 -1.44 5.21 36.80
CA THR A 89 -2.03 3.88 36.90
C THR A 89 -3.10 3.69 35.82
N THR A 90 -2.98 2.61 35.08
CA THR A 90 -4.02 2.15 34.15
C THR A 90 -4.89 1.13 34.87
N VAL A 91 -6.18 1.42 34.99
CA VAL A 91 -7.20 0.49 35.52
C VAL A 91 -8.03 -0.01 34.36
N ALA A 92 -7.99 -1.31 34.11
CA ALA A 92 -8.66 -1.93 32.96
C ALA A 92 -9.79 -2.86 33.43
N TYR A 93 -10.93 -2.79 32.73
CA TYR A 93 -12.13 -3.59 32.96
C TYR A 93 -12.49 -4.34 31.67
N ASP A 94 -12.60 -5.67 31.75
CA ASP A 94 -13.11 -6.46 30.62
C ASP A 94 -14.62 -6.29 30.52
N GLN A 95 -15.12 -6.11 29.31
CA GLN A 95 -16.53 -6.35 29.03
C GLN A 95 -16.80 -7.85 29.19
N THR A 96 -17.84 -8.21 29.92
CA THR A 96 -18.25 -9.59 30.16
C THR A 96 -19.69 -9.85 29.68
N TYR A 97 -19.96 -11.10 29.33
CA TYR A 97 -21.32 -11.59 29.05
C TYR A 97 -21.45 -12.99 29.63
N PHE A 98 -22.50 -13.26 30.34
CA PHE A 98 -22.59 -14.42 31.23
C PHE A 98 -21.45 -14.48 32.27
N GLY A 99 -20.90 -13.32 32.66
CA GLY A 99 -19.73 -13.23 33.54
C GLY A 99 -18.41 -13.63 32.86
N LEU A 100 -18.43 -14.17 31.64
CA LEU A 100 -17.25 -14.52 30.84
C LEU A 100 -16.70 -13.30 30.14
N PRO A 101 -15.36 -13.14 30.03
CA PRO A 101 -14.76 -12.02 29.30
C PRO A 101 -15.12 -12.10 27.81
N VAL A 102 -15.45 -10.98 27.22
CA VAL A 102 -15.58 -10.82 25.77
C VAL A 102 -14.19 -10.61 25.18
N TRP A 103 -13.86 -11.37 24.16
CA TRP A 103 -12.53 -11.36 23.56
C TRP A 103 -12.19 -9.97 22.99
N GLU A 104 -11.05 -9.42 23.41
CA GLU A 104 -10.54 -8.10 22.99
C GLU A 104 -11.49 -6.91 23.30
N ALA A 105 -12.47 -7.08 24.21
CA ALA A 105 -13.41 -6.04 24.57
C ALA A 105 -13.17 -5.56 26.02
N SER A 106 -12.80 -4.30 26.17
CA SER A 106 -12.46 -3.70 27.45
C SER A 106 -12.67 -2.19 27.48
N VAL A 107 -12.64 -1.64 28.69
CA VAL A 107 -12.48 -0.19 28.94
C VAL A 107 -11.29 -0.01 29.89
N ALA A 108 -10.38 0.92 29.55
CA ALA A 108 -9.25 1.26 30.39
C ALA A 108 -9.27 2.76 30.74
N VAL A 109 -9.00 3.08 32.00
CA VAL A 109 -8.92 4.46 32.50
C VAL A 109 -7.49 4.74 32.99
N HIS A 110 -6.93 5.83 32.54
CA HIS A 110 -5.58 6.28 32.92
C HIS A 110 -5.67 7.36 34.01
N VAL A 111 -5.14 7.06 35.17
CA VAL A 111 -5.19 7.90 36.38
C VAL A 111 -3.79 8.30 36.79
N LYS A 112 -3.51 9.61 36.81
CA LYS A 112 -2.26 10.16 37.36
C LYS A 112 -2.41 10.32 38.88
N HIS A 113 -1.25 10.25 39.54
CA HIS A 113 -1.17 10.40 41.01
C HIS A 113 -0.90 11.84 41.45
N ASP A 114 -1.06 12.10 42.74
CA ASP A 114 -0.65 13.30 43.50
C ASP A 114 -1.15 14.66 42.93
N PRO A 115 -2.45 14.97 42.96
CA PRO A 115 -3.59 14.16 43.41
C PRO A 115 -4.04 13.17 42.29
N TYR A 116 -4.88 12.20 42.64
CA TYR A 116 -5.49 11.33 41.63
C TYR A 116 -6.31 12.18 40.65
N ARG A 117 -6.01 12.03 39.36
CA ARG A 117 -6.73 12.73 38.27
C ARG A 117 -6.79 11.87 37.00
N VAL A 118 -7.97 11.77 36.42
CA VAL A 118 -8.17 11.03 35.19
C VAL A 118 -7.70 11.89 34.02
N VAL A 119 -6.83 11.31 33.19
CA VAL A 119 -6.27 11.96 31.99
C VAL A 119 -6.86 11.46 30.69
N SER A 120 -7.32 10.20 30.64
CA SER A 120 -7.99 9.62 29.47
C SER A 120 -8.68 8.30 29.80
N ALA A 121 -9.60 7.89 28.95
CA ALA A 121 -10.13 6.54 28.91
C ALA A 121 -10.13 6.02 27.46
N SER A 122 -9.96 4.71 27.28
CA SER A 122 -10.04 4.03 25.98
C SER A 122 -11.00 2.85 26.06
N SER A 123 -11.68 2.54 24.94
CA SER A 123 -12.68 1.49 24.89
C SER A 123 -12.58 0.67 23.60
N THR A 124 -12.57 -0.65 23.76
CA THR A 124 -12.73 -1.64 22.67
C THR A 124 -14.05 -2.41 22.78
N ARG A 125 -15.02 -1.87 23.54
CA ARG A 125 -16.30 -2.54 23.79
C ARG A 125 -17.06 -2.90 22.52
N HIS A 126 -17.85 -3.98 22.59
CA HIS A 126 -18.84 -4.38 21.58
C HIS A 126 -20.21 -3.82 21.97
N PRO A 127 -20.85 -2.97 21.13
CA PRO A 127 -22.11 -2.31 21.50
C PRO A 127 -23.30 -3.25 21.49
N ASP A 128 -23.40 -4.16 20.52
CA ASP A 128 -24.57 -5.02 20.24
C ASP A 128 -24.27 -6.49 20.60
N LEU A 129 -23.81 -6.69 21.82
CA LEU A 129 -23.38 -7.99 22.30
C LEU A 129 -24.58 -8.92 22.54
N THR A 130 -24.69 -9.97 21.76
CA THR A 130 -25.67 -11.03 21.93
C THR A 130 -25.04 -12.40 21.75
N ALA A 131 -25.15 -13.27 22.74
CA ALA A 131 -24.67 -14.65 22.64
C ALA A 131 -25.70 -15.61 23.25
N LYS A 132 -25.74 -16.85 22.75
CA LYS A 132 -26.59 -17.90 23.32
C LYS A 132 -25.77 -18.72 24.33
N ARG A 133 -26.37 -19.03 25.48
CA ARG A 133 -25.73 -19.90 26.46
C ARG A 133 -25.67 -21.34 25.93
N PRO A 134 -24.47 -21.95 25.86
CA PRO A 134 -24.35 -23.33 25.41
C PRO A 134 -24.98 -24.31 26.39
N PRO A 135 -25.38 -25.52 25.95
CA PRO A 135 -25.82 -26.60 26.85
C PRO A 135 -24.70 -26.97 27.84
N ALA A 136 -25.07 -27.27 29.10
CA ALA A 136 -24.13 -27.65 30.16
C ALA A 136 -23.16 -28.79 29.74
N LYS A 137 -23.69 -29.80 29.03
CA LYS A 137 -22.88 -30.92 28.51
C LYS A 137 -21.80 -30.46 27.50
N ALA A 138 -22.08 -29.42 26.71
CA ALA A 138 -21.11 -28.85 25.78
C ALA A 138 -20.02 -28.10 26.55
N ILE A 139 -20.37 -27.35 27.58
CA ILE A 139 -19.42 -26.65 28.46
C ILE A 139 -18.46 -27.65 29.12
N GLU A 140 -18.99 -28.71 29.71
CA GLU A 140 -18.18 -29.76 30.37
C GLU A 140 -17.20 -30.43 29.41
N ARG A 141 -17.59 -30.66 28.16
CA ARG A 141 -16.69 -31.20 27.12
C ARG A 141 -15.43 -30.33 26.89
N PHE A 142 -15.55 -29.02 26.98
CA PHE A 142 -14.45 -28.12 26.75
C PHE A 142 -13.66 -27.75 28.02
N LYS A 143 -14.13 -28.09 29.21
CA LYS A 143 -13.32 -27.98 30.43
C LYS A 143 -12.13 -28.92 30.41
N GLU A 144 -12.33 -30.13 29.91
CA GLU A 144 -11.36 -31.20 29.85
C GLU A 144 -11.24 -31.75 28.42
N ILE A 145 -11.06 -30.83 27.46
CA ILE A 145 -10.87 -31.23 26.07
C ILE A 145 -9.60 -32.07 25.93
N ASP A 146 -9.73 -33.26 25.38
CA ASP A 146 -8.61 -34.16 25.17
C ASP A 146 -7.96 -33.96 23.80
N GLN A 147 -6.73 -34.49 23.65
CA GLN A 147 -5.93 -34.42 22.43
C GLN A 147 -6.66 -34.99 21.20
N PRO A 148 -7.29 -36.17 21.22
CA PRO A 148 -7.99 -36.71 20.07
C PRO A 148 -9.16 -35.85 19.62
N THR A 149 -9.91 -35.28 20.56
CA THR A 149 -11.01 -34.38 20.28
C THR A 149 -10.50 -33.10 19.61
N LEU A 150 -9.47 -32.44 20.16
CA LEU A 150 -8.92 -31.23 19.57
C LEU A 150 -8.33 -31.52 18.17
N ALA A 151 -7.60 -32.62 17.99
CA ALA A 151 -7.05 -33.02 16.69
C ALA A 151 -8.15 -33.19 15.63
N SER A 152 -9.30 -33.80 16.02
CA SER A 152 -10.47 -33.95 15.14
C SER A 152 -11.08 -32.60 14.76
N LEU A 153 -11.25 -31.68 15.72
CA LEU A 153 -11.78 -30.33 15.47
C LEU A 153 -10.89 -29.49 14.55
N LEU A 154 -9.57 -29.70 14.62
CA LEU A 154 -8.58 -29.08 13.74
C LEU A 154 -8.47 -29.77 12.36
N GLY A 155 -9.25 -30.78 12.06
CA GLY A 155 -9.22 -31.50 10.77
C GLY A 155 -8.00 -32.42 10.59
N LEU A 156 -7.28 -32.74 11.65
CA LEU A 156 -6.10 -33.63 11.57
C LEU A 156 -6.54 -35.08 11.41
N LYS A 157 -5.92 -35.83 10.48
CA LYS A 157 -6.22 -37.23 10.24
C LYS A 157 -5.89 -38.07 11.47
N PRO A 158 -6.81 -38.95 11.96
CA PRO A 158 -6.54 -39.83 13.07
C PRO A 158 -5.29 -40.69 12.81
N GLY A 159 -4.41 -40.81 13.81
CA GLY A 159 -3.18 -41.60 13.72
C GLY A 159 -2.02 -40.91 12.99
N ALA A 160 -2.20 -39.76 12.36
CA ALA A 160 -1.14 -38.97 11.77
C ALA A 160 -0.09 -38.56 12.83
N LYS A 161 1.18 -38.44 12.44
CA LYS A 161 2.26 -38.01 13.33
C LYS A 161 1.94 -36.66 14.00
N ALA A 162 1.36 -35.70 13.25
CA ALA A 162 0.93 -34.39 13.77
C ALA A 162 -0.13 -34.54 14.87
N ALA A 163 -1.18 -35.36 14.65
CA ALA A 163 -2.21 -35.57 15.67
C ALA A 163 -1.64 -36.17 16.96
N LYS A 164 -0.62 -37.08 16.87
CA LYS A 164 0.03 -37.68 18.03
C LYS A 164 0.97 -36.72 18.77
N SER A 165 1.52 -35.71 18.09
CA SER A 165 2.41 -34.71 18.70
C SER A 165 1.70 -33.53 19.34
N LEU A 166 0.38 -33.40 19.15
CA LEU A 166 -0.42 -32.32 19.71
C LEU A 166 -0.46 -32.40 21.24
N LYS A 167 -0.17 -31.30 21.93
CA LYS A 167 -0.20 -31.20 23.39
C LYS A 167 -0.96 -29.93 23.80
N ILE A 168 -2.08 -30.11 24.51
CA ILE A 168 -2.87 -28.99 25.07
C ILE A 168 -2.15 -28.41 26.30
N THR A 169 -2.03 -27.10 26.37
CA THR A 169 -1.35 -26.38 27.45
C THR A 169 -2.33 -25.63 28.36
N SER A 170 -3.40 -25.06 27.81
CA SER A 170 -4.45 -24.41 28.61
C SER A 170 -5.76 -24.33 27.86
N THR A 171 -6.87 -24.20 28.62
CA THR A 171 -8.22 -23.96 28.08
C THR A 171 -8.95 -23.00 28.98
N ARG A 172 -9.65 -22.01 28.40
CA ARG A 172 -10.55 -21.09 29.12
C ARG A 172 -11.74 -20.68 28.26
N LEU A 173 -12.82 -20.25 28.89
CA LEU A 173 -14.03 -19.81 28.19
C LEU A 173 -14.04 -18.29 28.00
N VAL A 174 -14.53 -17.83 26.86
CA VAL A 174 -14.73 -16.42 26.49
C VAL A 174 -16.02 -16.29 25.65
N VAL A 175 -16.46 -15.06 25.43
CA VAL A 175 -17.39 -14.75 24.34
C VAL A 175 -16.59 -14.18 23.19
N TYR A 176 -16.69 -14.75 22.00
CA TYR A 176 -15.93 -14.39 20.81
C TYR A 176 -16.86 -13.91 19.70
N GLN A 177 -16.56 -12.76 19.10
CA GLN A 177 -17.20 -12.29 17.87
C GLN A 177 -16.49 -12.93 16.68
N TYR A 178 -17.26 -13.63 15.83
CA TYR A 178 -16.69 -14.29 14.66
C TYR A 178 -16.49 -13.30 13.51
N GLU A 179 -15.28 -13.26 12.97
CA GLU A 179 -14.91 -12.55 11.76
C GLU A 179 -14.21 -13.52 10.79
N ALA A 180 -14.80 -13.72 9.60
CA ALA A 180 -14.28 -14.68 8.64
C ALA A 180 -12.82 -14.41 8.24
N ALA A 181 -12.46 -13.13 8.12
CA ALA A 181 -11.10 -12.70 7.79
C ALA A 181 -10.07 -13.06 8.89
N LYS A 182 -10.53 -13.21 10.14
CA LYS A 182 -9.65 -13.57 11.28
C LYS A 182 -9.66 -15.08 11.59
N ARG A 183 -10.46 -15.86 10.89
CA ARG A 183 -10.57 -17.30 11.17
C ARG A 183 -9.24 -18.02 11.07
N GLN A 184 -8.59 -17.89 9.95
CA GLN A 184 -7.25 -18.39 9.67
C GLN A 184 -6.70 -17.52 8.53
N PRO A 185 -6.02 -16.41 8.83
CA PRO A 185 -5.47 -15.57 7.77
C PRO A 185 -4.41 -16.37 7.02
N GLU A 186 -4.59 -16.48 5.73
CA GLU A 186 -3.54 -16.87 4.81
C GLU A 186 -2.57 -15.70 4.76
N GLY A 187 -1.39 -15.83 5.37
CA GLY A 187 -0.35 -14.84 5.44
C GLY A 187 -0.86 -13.39 5.46
N GLU A 188 -0.62 -12.62 6.45
CA GLU A 188 -1.05 -11.23 6.43
C GLU A 188 -0.48 -10.59 5.16
N ALA A 189 -1.36 -10.09 4.29
CA ALA A 189 -0.90 -9.14 3.29
C ALA A 189 -0.11 -8.06 4.05
N PRO A 190 1.05 -7.60 3.52
CA PRO A 190 1.82 -6.59 4.22
C PRO A 190 0.88 -5.47 4.65
N GLY A 191 0.90 -5.11 5.93
CA GLY A 191 0.15 -3.96 6.46
C GLY A 191 0.48 -2.73 5.62
N ASP A 192 -0.30 -1.65 5.74
CA ASP A 192 -0.06 -0.41 4.97
C ASP A 192 1.37 0.14 5.12
N GLU A 193 2.12 -0.31 6.12
CA GLU A 193 3.50 0.08 6.42
C GLU A 193 4.53 -1.04 6.13
N GLU A 194 4.10 -2.28 5.85
CA GLU A 194 5.00 -3.42 5.65
C GLU A 194 5.17 -3.78 4.17
N LEU A 195 6.42 -3.97 3.75
CA LEU A 195 6.76 -4.37 2.38
C LEU A 195 6.79 -5.89 2.18
N VAL A 196 6.70 -6.68 3.26
CA VAL A 196 6.87 -8.14 3.25
C VAL A 196 5.69 -8.83 3.92
N ALA A 197 5.13 -9.84 3.26
CA ALA A 197 4.08 -10.68 3.82
C ALA A 197 4.66 -11.66 4.87
N HIS A 198 3.99 -11.79 6.02
CA HIS A 198 4.33 -12.81 7.01
C HIS A 198 3.76 -14.18 6.59
N ASP A 199 4.61 -15.19 6.50
CA ASP A 199 4.20 -16.56 6.18
C ASP A 199 3.76 -17.27 7.47
N HIS A 200 2.46 -17.27 7.74
CA HIS A 200 1.89 -17.95 8.89
C HIS A 200 1.54 -19.41 8.53
N PRO A 201 2.03 -20.40 9.29
CA PRO A 201 1.61 -21.77 9.12
C PRO A 201 0.08 -21.92 9.25
N SER A 202 -0.53 -22.71 8.39
CA SER A 202 -1.98 -22.96 8.37
C SER A 202 -2.30 -24.44 8.56
N LEU A 203 -3.55 -24.74 8.97
CA LEU A 203 -4.08 -26.10 9.09
C LEU A 203 -5.34 -26.27 8.21
N PRO A 204 -5.62 -27.49 7.69
CA PRO A 204 -6.81 -27.74 6.88
C PRO A 204 -8.07 -27.81 7.75
N LEU A 205 -8.57 -26.66 8.20
CA LEU A 205 -9.75 -26.57 9.07
C LEU A 205 -11.03 -27.09 8.37
N PRO A 206 -11.89 -27.80 9.09
CA PRO A 206 -13.21 -28.19 8.60
C PRO A 206 -14.07 -26.98 8.24
N PRO A 207 -15.03 -27.13 7.30
CA PRO A 207 -15.98 -26.05 6.97
C PRO A 207 -16.83 -25.67 8.18
N LEU A 208 -17.28 -24.42 8.23
CA LEU A 208 -18.14 -23.92 9.30
C LEU A 208 -19.58 -24.40 9.12
N PRO A 209 -20.28 -24.70 10.21
CA PRO A 209 -21.73 -24.90 10.20
C PRO A 209 -22.46 -23.62 9.79
N ALA A 210 -23.63 -23.76 9.16
CA ALA A 210 -24.47 -22.62 8.75
C ALA A 210 -24.96 -21.74 9.93
N SER A 211 -24.88 -22.23 11.17
CA SER A 211 -25.21 -21.47 12.37
C SER A 211 -24.14 -20.45 12.79
N ILE A 212 -22.95 -20.52 12.21
CA ILE A 212 -21.88 -19.53 12.43
C ILE A 212 -22.01 -18.46 11.35
N VAL A 213 -22.30 -17.25 11.77
CA VAL A 213 -22.52 -16.09 10.89
C VAL A 213 -21.52 -14.99 11.20
N GLU A 214 -21.21 -14.17 10.21
CA GLU A 214 -20.32 -13.01 10.36
C GLU A 214 -20.86 -12.08 11.45
N ASP A 215 -19.94 -11.49 12.24
CA ASP A 215 -20.22 -10.61 13.39
C ASP A 215 -21.04 -11.25 14.54
N GLY A 216 -21.38 -12.53 14.43
CA GLY A 216 -22.09 -13.26 15.50
C GLY A 216 -21.20 -13.51 16.72
N HIS A 217 -21.79 -13.42 17.93
CA HIS A 217 -21.09 -13.69 19.19
C HIS A 217 -21.39 -15.12 19.68
N TYR A 218 -20.31 -15.83 20.09
CA TYR A 218 -20.38 -17.23 20.50
C TYR A 218 -19.63 -17.44 21.81
N VAL A 219 -20.23 -18.21 22.75
CA VAL A 219 -19.48 -18.71 23.90
C VAL A 219 -18.49 -19.74 23.38
N SER A 220 -17.22 -19.46 23.51
CA SER A 220 -16.14 -20.19 22.88
C SER A 220 -15.06 -20.59 23.88
N ALA A 221 -14.36 -21.69 23.60
CA ALA A 221 -13.17 -22.11 24.33
C ALA A 221 -11.91 -21.60 23.61
N VAL A 222 -11.10 -20.84 24.31
CA VAL A 222 -9.72 -20.51 23.89
C VAL A 222 -8.82 -21.66 24.32
N VAL A 223 -8.27 -22.39 23.37
CA VAL A 223 -7.40 -23.53 23.61
C VAL A 223 -5.99 -23.20 23.13
N HIS A 224 -5.02 -23.21 24.04
CA HIS A 224 -3.61 -23.13 23.69
C HIS A 224 -3.03 -24.55 23.60
N PHE A 225 -2.24 -24.81 22.57
CA PHE A 225 -1.66 -26.14 22.33
C PHE A 225 -0.36 -26.04 21.55
N GLN A 226 0.45 -27.09 21.65
CA GLN A 226 1.66 -27.27 20.86
C GLN A 226 1.38 -28.27 19.73
N LEU A 227 1.80 -27.92 18.52
CA LEU A 227 1.70 -28.76 17.34
C LEU A 227 2.80 -28.39 16.35
N GLY A 228 3.69 -29.32 16.03
CA GLY A 228 4.75 -29.13 15.03
C GLY A 228 4.21 -29.24 13.60
N THR A 229 4.78 -28.46 12.69
CA THR A 229 4.60 -28.56 11.24
C THR A 229 5.89 -29.14 10.61
N SER A 230 5.86 -29.35 9.28
CA SER A 230 7.08 -29.81 8.55
C SER A 230 8.21 -28.78 8.62
N ARG A 231 7.89 -27.51 8.65
CA ARG A 231 8.84 -26.37 8.68
C ARG A 231 9.23 -26.01 10.13
N PHE A 232 8.29 -26.12 11.07
CA PHE A 232 8.50 -25.76 12.47
C PHE A 232 8.22 -26.99 13.36
N PRO A 233 9.24 -27.65 13.89
CA PRO A 233 9.08 -28.89 14.67
C PRO A 233 8.25 -28.73 15.95
N LEU A 234 8.22 -27.50 16.51
CA LEU A 234 7.45 -27.16 17.71
C LEU A 234 6.87 -25.75 17.52
N LEU A 235 5.55 -25.65 17.47
CA LEU A 235 4.81 -24.38 17.45
C LEU A 235 3.76 -24.37 18.54
N ASN A 236 3.61 -23.24 19.18
CA ASN A 236 2.46 -22.96 20.03
C ASN A 236 1.33 -22.39 19.17
N TRP A 237 0.11 -22.82 19.44
CA TRP A 237 -1.09 -22.40 18.73
C TRP A 237 -2.16 -21.96 19.69
N ARG A 238 -3.01 -21.07 19.22
CA ARG A 238 -4.28 -20.70 19.86
C ARG A 238 -5.41 -21.00 18.90
N ALA A 239 -6.38 -21.79 19.34
CA ALA A 239 -7.67 -21.95 18.68
C ALA A 239 -8.76 -21.34 19.55
N ILE A 240 -9.73 -20.65 18.92
CA ILE A 240 -10.98 -20.25 19.55
C ILE A 240 -12.09 -21.08 18.91
N ILE A 241 -12.78 -21.87 19.72
CA ILE A 241 -13.67 -22.93 19.26
C ILE A 241 -15.06 -22.68 19.86
N ASP A 242 -16.09 -22.58 19.04
CA ASP A 242 -17.46 -22.49 19.52
C ASP A 242 -17.83 -23.71 20.34
N VAL A 243 -18.25 -23.49 21.58
CA VAL A 243 -18.58 -24.56 22.53
C VAL A 243 -19.80 -25.37 22.09
N ALA A 244 -20.77 -24.72 21.44
CA ALA A 244 -22.02 -25.36 21.04
C ALA A 244 -21.82 -26.33 19.86
N THR A 245 -21.07 -25.94 18.85
CA THR A 245 -20.91 -26.70 17.60
C THR A 245 -19.54 -27.42 17.48
N GLY A 246 -18.53 -26.97 18.19
CA GLY A 246 -17.14 -27.40 18.02
C GLY A 246 -16.45 -26.79 16.81
N ALA A 247 -17.03 -25.78 16.18
CA ALA A 247 -16.45 -25.09 15.04
C ALA A 247 -15.23 -24.25 15.46
N VAL A 248 -14.11 -24.37 14.75
CA VAL A 248 -12.93 -23.52 14.96
C VAL A 248 -13.20 -22.17 14.31
N LEU A 249 -13.39 -21.13 15.14
CA LEU A 249 -13.72 -19.77 14.74
C LEU A 249 -12.48 -18.93 14.49
N HIS A 250 -11.36 -19.27 15.15
CA HIS A 250 -10.08 -18.58 15.04
C HIS A 250 -8.96 -19.57 15.27
N LEU A 251 -7.92 -19.49 14.45
CA LEU A 251 -6.69 -20.28 14.62
C LEU A 251 -5.46 -19.42 14.30
N ARG A 252 -4.55 -19.32 15.24
CA ARG A 252 -3.25 -18.64 15.06
C ARG A 252 -2.12 -19.47 15.63
N PRO A 253 -0.99 -19.62 14.91
CA PRO A 253 0.25 -20.00 15.52
C PRO A 253 0.81 -18.83 16.33
N PHE A 254 1.44 -19.13 17.46
CA PHE A 254 2.39 -18.20 18.06
C PHE A 254 3.75 -18.57 17.47
N VAL A 255 4.15 -17.78 16.50
CA VAL A 255 5.55 -17.72 16.14
C VAL A 255 6.11 -16.71 17.14
N ASP A 256 6.70 -17.19 18.22
CA ASP A 256 7.55 -16.35 19.07
C ASP A 256 8.84 -16.10 18.27
N ASP A 257 8.75 -15.19 17.29
CA ASP A 257 9.93 -14.62 16.70
C ASP A 257 10.57 -13.75 17.79
N VAL A 258 11.81 -14.06 18.11
CA VAL A 258 12.62 -13.19 18.97
C VAL A 258 12.65 -11.80 18.31
N SER A 259 12.32 -10.78 19.07
CA SER A 259 12.31 -9.40 18.57
C SER A 259 13.69 -8.75 18.67
N ALA A 260 13.88 -7.68 17.90
CA ALA A 260 15.02 -6.79 18.05
C ALA A 260 14.58 -5.33 18.05
N LEU A 261 15.31 -4.48 18.73
CA LEU A 261 15.24 -3.04 18.51
C LEU A 261 16.12 -2.68 17.30
N VAL A 262 15.52 -2.09 16.27
CA VAL A 262 16.21 -1.68 15.03
C VAL A 262 15.77 -0.28 14.59
N PHE A 263 16.46 0.32 13.65
CA PHE A 263 15.88 1.38 12.82
C PHE A 263 15.17 0.70 11.65
N GLU A 264 13.84 0.59 11.70
CA GLU A 264 13.05 0.04 10.60
C GLU A 264 13.28 0.82 9.30
N GLU A 265 13.32 2.15 9.43
CA GLU A 265 13.84 3.10 8.46
C GLU A 265 14.85 4.02 9.17
N ASP A 266 15.77 4.62 8.43
CA ASP A 266 16.71 5.59 9.00
C ASP A 266 15.98 6.79 9.67
N PRO A 267 16.58 7.43 10.69
CA PRO A 267 15.93 8.51 11.44
C PRO A 267 15.48 9.72 10.58
N ILE A 268 16.14 10.02 9.44
CA ILE A 268 15.75 11.12 8.55
C ILE A 268 14.57 10.72 7.66
N THR A 269 14.52 9.47 7.23
CA THR A 269 13.36 8.94 6.50
C THR A 269 12.10 8.96 7.37
N THR A 270 12.21 8.74 8.69
CA THR A 270 11.05 8.78 9.61
C THR A 270 10.67 10.19 10.07
N ALA A 271 11.59 11.16 10.09
CA ALA A 271 11.30 12.53 10.51
C ALA A 271 12.27 13.54 9.86
N PRO A 272 11.78 14.69 9.35
CA PRO A 272 12.63 15.67 8.63
C PRO A 272 13.82 16.20 9.45
N SER A 273 13.69 16.24 10.77
CA SER A 273 14.71 16.66 11.74
C SER A 273 15.22 15.50 12.59
N GLY A 274 15.22 14.28 12.04
CA GLY A 274 15.77 13.10 12.72
C GLY A 274 17.25 13.29 13.08
N PRO A 275 17.75 12.60 14.14
CA PRO A 275 19.16 12.67 14.50
C PRO A 275 20.04 12.02 13.41
N LEU A 276 21.14 12.69 13.07
CA LEU A 276 22.16 12.19 12.15
C LEU A 276 23.02 11.09 12.81
N PRO A 277 23.83 10.33 12.05
CA PRO A 277 24.65 9.24 12.59
C PRO A 277 25.61 9.66 13.71
N ASN A 278 26.09 10.92 13.71
CA ASN A 278 26.98 11.46 14.74
C ASN A 278 26.26 11.89 16.03
N ALA A 279 24.93 11.74 16.12
CA ALA A 279 24.19 12.07 17.31
C ALA A 279 24.43 11.07 18.45
N ALA A 280 24.29 11.54 19.70
CA ALA A 280 24.40 10.68 20.88
C ALA A 280 23.28 9.62 20.93
N SER A 281 23.55 8.49 21.60
CA SER A 281 22.57 7.39 21.80
C SER A 281 21.24 7.87 22.40
N THR A 282 21.27 8.86 23.28
CA THR A 282 20.06 9.43 23.89
C THR A 282 19.09 10.05 22.89
N LEU A 283 19.58 10.50 21.72
CA LEU A 283 18.76 11.02 20.62
C LEU A 283 18.40 9.93 19.61
N LEU A 284 19.27 8.94 19.40
CA LEU A 284 19.06 7.84 18.48
C LEU A 284 18.15 6.73 19.04
N ASN A 285 18.32 6.37 20.34
CA ASN A 285 17.55 5.30 20.97
C ASN A 285 16.01 5.46 20.86
N PRO A 286 15.43 6.66 20.96
CA PRO A 286 13.99 6.84 20.76
C PRO A 286 13.49 6.57 19.33
N LYS A 287 14.39 6.41 18.36
CA LYS A 287 14.04 6.10 16.96
C LYS A 287 14.02 4.61 16.65
N ARG A 288 14.47 3.78 17.60
CA ARG A 288 14.41 2.33 17.47
C ARG A 288 12.96 1.86 17.54
N LYS A 289 12.64 0.85 16.76
CA LYS A 289 11.37 0.12 16.81
C LYS A 289 11.62 -1.34 17.15
N SER A 290 10.70 -1.96 17.88
CA SER A 290 10.72 -3.39 18.11
C SER A 290 10.12 -4.09 16.88
N VAL A 291 10.89 -4.99 16.28
CA VAL A 291 10.50 -5.79 15.12
C VAL A 291 10.75 -7.28 15.40
N ALA A 292 9.91 -8.15 14.89
CA ALA A 292 10.16 -9.60 14.93
C ALA A 292 11.28 -9.97 13.95
N LEU A 293 12.27 -10.74 14.41
CA LEU A 293 13.32 -11.29 13.54
C LEU A 293 12.86 -12.62 12.93
N GLN A 294 12.48 -12.57 11.68
CA GLN A 294 11.90 -13.72 10.99
C GLN A 294 12.96 -14.77 10.63
N GLY A 295 12.53 -16.02 10.63
CA GLY A 295 13.32 -17.14 10.11
C GLY A 295 14.59 -17.48 10.86
N LEU A 296 14.77 -16.98 12.09
CA LEU A 296 15.89 -17.40 12.96
C LEU A 296 15.88 -18.92 13.19
N ASN A 297 17.06 -19.50 13.21
CA ASN A 297 17.23 -20.88 13.63
C ASN A 297 16.87 -21.03 15.11
N PRO A 298 16.35 -22.19 15.55
CA PRO A 298 16.10 -22.45 16.96
C PRO A 298 17.36 -22.19 17.81
N PRO A 299 17.19 -21.69 19.05
CA PRO A 299 18.31 -21.48 19.95
C PRO A 299 19.05 -22.79 20.23
N SER A 300 20.36 -22.71 20.40
CA SER A 300 21.23 -23.83 20.68
C SER A 300 22.02 -23.61 21.96
N ASN A 301 22.12 -24.64 22.81
CA ASN A 301 22.86 -24.57 24.10
C ASN A 301 22.43 -23.38 25.00
N GLY A 302 21.15 -23.05 24.99
CA GLY A 302 20.62 -21.95 25.82
C GLY A 302 20.84 -20.55 25.26
N THR A 303 21.34 -20.41 24.02
CA THR A 303 21.60 -19.13 23.37
C THR A 303 20.94 -19.05 22.01
N GLN A 304 20.44 -17.87 21.68
CA GLN A 304 19.90 -17.46 20.39
C GLN A 304 20.96 -16.64 19.66
N ALA A 305 21.27 -17.02 18.42
CA ALA A 305 22.15 -16.27 17.53
C ALA A 305 21.36 -15.59 16.40
N LEU A 306 21.94 -14.57 15.78
CA LEU A 306 21.42 -13.92 14.58
C LEU A 306 21.74 -14.76 13.33
N GLN A 307 21.26 -15.99 13.33
CA GLN A 307 21.43 -16.99 12.27
C GLN A 307 20.06 -17.53 11.86
N GLY A 308 19.72 -17.37 10.60
CA GLY A 308 18.44 -17.80 10.04
C GLY A 308 18.59 -18.68 8.82
N THR A 309 17.46 -18.94 8.15
CA THR A 309 17.41 -19.77 6.94
C THR A 309 17.86 -19.03 5.69
N ILE A 310 17.77 -17.70 5.69
CA ILE A 310 18.09 -16.85 4.54
C ILE A 310 19.39 -16.08 4.78
N VAL A 311 19.57 -15.53 5.98
CA VAL A 311 20.71 -14.70 6.37
C VAL A 311 21.37 -15.24 7.63
N THR A 312 22.70 -15.14 7.71
CA THR A 312 23.47 -15.40 8.92
C THR A 312 24.44 -14.27 9.17
N VAL A 313 24.38 -13.64 10.36
CA VAL A 313 25.39 -12.65 10.75
C VAL A 313 26.64 -13.41 11.17
N SER A 314 27.77 -13.08 10.54
CA SER A 314 29.05 -13.76 10.67
C SER A 314 30.18 -12.76 10.63
N ASP A 315 31.24 -13.02 11.38
CA ASP A 315 32.50 -12.29 11.35
C ASP A 315 33.38 -12.90 10.24
N VAL A 316 33.33 -12.34 9.04
CA VAL A 316 34.02 -12.87 7.84
C VAL A 316 35.09 -11.93 7.29
N GLU A 317 35.12 -10.69 7.74
CA GLU A 317 36.12 -9.67 7.35
C GLU A 317 36.73 -8.95 8.58
N SER A 318 37.91 -8.38 8.39
CA SER A 318 38.47 -7.50 9.41
C SER A 318 37.70 -6.18 9.53
N PRO A 319 37.59 -5.57 10.74
CA PRO A 319 38.11 -6.04 12.03
C PRO A 319 37.28 -7.21 12.57
N ALA A 320 37.90 -8.13 13.30
CA ALA A 320 37.18 -9.25 13.91
C ALA A 320 36.27 -8.75 15.05
N VAL A 321 34.95 -8.77 14.77
CA VAL A 321 33.90 -8.40 15.71
C VAL A 321 32.82 -9.45 15.71
N ALA A 322 32.81 -10.31 16.74
CA ALA A 322 31.87 -11.40 16.83
C ALA A 322 30.42 -10.91 16.89
N PRO A 323 29.48 -11.55 16.16
CA PRO A 323 28.05 -11.26 16.30
C PRO A 323 27.54 -11.53 17.72
N PRO A 324 26.55 -10.74 18.20
CA PRO A 324 25.98 -10.99 19.51
C PRO A 324 25.15 -12.27 19.55
N THR A 325 25.03 -12.83 20.74
CA THR A 325 24.08 -13.87 21.08
C THR A 325 23.32 -13.49 22.33
N GLU A 326 22.04 -13.89 22.41
CA GLU A 326 21.19 -13.64 23.56
C GLU A 326 20.77 -14.96 24.23
N PRO A 327 20.47 -14.97 25.54
CA PRO A 327 19.83 -16.12 26.16
C PRO A 327 18.52 -16.49 25.47
N THR A 328 18.21 -17.78 25.41
CA THR A 328 16.94 -18.25 24.85
C THR A 328 15.75 -17.50 25.41
N GLY A 329 14.91 -16.92 24.53
CA GLY A 329 13.72 -16.14 24.88
C GLY A 329 14.00 -14.69 25.27
N THR A 330 15.20 -14.20 25.06
CA THR A 330 15.59 -12.80 25.24
C THR A 330 15.65 -12.09 23.88
N ASP A 331 15.05 -10.90 23.79
CA ASP A 331 15.08 -10.06 22.60
C ASP A 331 16.45 -9.37 22.42
N PHE A 332 16.81 -9.08 21.17
CA PHE A 332 18.04 -8.34 20.83
C PHE A 332 17.85 -6.83 21.00
N ASN A 333 17.82 -6.38 22.24
CA ASN A 333 17.50 -5.01 22.61
C ASN A 333 18.77 -4.20 22.97
N PHE A 334 19.48 -3.74 21.96
CA PHE A 334 20.75 -3.02 22.13
C PHE A 334 20.63 -1.51 21.98
N ASP A 335 21.55 -0.78 22.60
CA ASP A 335 21.70 0.66 22.37
C ASP A 335 22.21 0.95 20.96
N SER A 336 21.72 2.04 20.37
CA SER A 336 21.95 2.38 18.95
C SER A 336 23.41 2.54 18.56
N ARG A 337 24.28 2.98 19.48
CA ARG A 337 25.73 3.14 19.22
C ARG A 337 26.52 1.95 19.78
N THR A 338 26.23 0.76 19.26
CA THR A 338 26.91 -0.49 19.61
C THR A 338 27.06 -1.37 18.36
N ASN A 339 28.05 -2.25 18.33
CA ASN A 339 28.19 -3.25 17.27
C ASN A 339 27.04 -4.26 17.27
N GLU A 340 26.50 -4.56 18.44
CA GLU A 340 25.38 -5.47 18.63
C GLU A 340 24.10 -4.93 17.97
N PHE A 341 23.86 -3.62 18.09
CA PHE A 341 22.77 -2.96 17.38
C PHE A 341 22.96 -3.02 15.86
N ALA A 342 24.18 -2.79 15.39
CA ALA A 342 24.51 -2.93 13.96
C ALA A 342 24.26 -4.35 13.46
N ALA A 343 24.59 -5.39 14.26
CA ALA A 343 24.34 -6.79 13.91
C ALA A 343 22.85 -7.11 13.81
N ALA A 344 22.03 -6.64 14.75
CA ALA A 344 20.56 -6.80 14.71
C ALA A 344 19.94 -6.15 13.46
N ASN A 345 20.37 -4.92 13.12
CA ASN A 345 19.93 -4.24 11.90
C ASN A 345 20.41 -4.97 10.63
N ALA A 346 21.66 -5.43 10.60
CA ALA A 346 22.19 -6.18 9.46
C ALA A 346 21.37 -7.44 9.18
N TYR A 347 21.04 -8.23 10.22
CA TYR A 347 20.16 -9.38 10.08
C TYR A 347 18.80 -8.96 9.53
N PHE A 348 18.13 -8.03 10.22
CA PHE A 348 16.77 -7.59 9.89
C PHE A 348 16.66 -7.08 8.46
N HIS A 349 17.53 -6.16 8.06
CA HIS A 349 17.44 -5.54 6.73
C HIS A 349 17.83 -6.48 5.60
N CYS A 350 18.85 -7.32 5.79
CA CYS A 350 19.24 -8.27 4.75
C CYS A 350 18.17 -9.36 4.58
N ASP A 351 17.58 -9.88 5.67
CA ASP A 351 16.46 -10.83 5.60
C ASP A 351 15.23 -10.18 4.93
N ARG A 352 14.91 -8.93 5.31
CA ARG A 352 13.84 -8.11 4.71
C ARG A 352 14.02 -7.96 3.19
N PHE A 353 15.24 -7.74 2.71
CA PHE A 353 15.51 -7.64 1.27
C PHE A 353 15.19 -8.94 0.52
N PHE A 354 15.67 -10.07 0.98
CA PHE A 354 15.40 -11.34 0.31
C PHE A 354 13.91 -11.69 0.34
N ARG A 355 13.22 -11.45 1.46
CA ARG A 355 11.77 -11.62 1.56
C ARG A 355 10.99 -10.67 0.65
N LEU A 356 11.46 -9.44 0.46
CA LEU A 356 10.89 -8.50 -0.50
C LEU A 356 10.95 -9.08 -1.92
N VAL A 357 12.09 -9.65 -2.33
CA VAL A 357 12.26 -10.32 -3.63
C VAL A 357 11.33 -11.52 -3.76
N GLU A 358 11.25 -12.36 -2.75
CA GLU A 358 10.33 -13.51 -2.70
C GLU A 358 8.86 -13.07 -2.77
N GLY A 359 8.49 -12.06 -2.01
CA GLY A 359 7.15 -11.46 -2.00
C GLY A 359 6.73 -10.79 -3.32
N MET A 360 7.68 -10.49 -4.20
CA MET A 360 7.41 -10.06 -5.59
C MET A 360 7.24 -11.23 -6.56
N GLY A 361 7.36 -12.48 -6.09
CA GLY A 361 7.14 -13.70 -6.87
C GLY A 361 8.41 -14.36 -7.43
N PHE A 362 9.59 -13.96 -6.97
CA PHE A 362 10.84 -14.58 -7.37
C PHE A 362 11.25 -15.68 -6.38
N ASN A 363 11.47 -16.88 -6.83
CA ASN A 363 12.01 -17.94 -5.99
C ASN A 363 13.49 -17.68 -5.70
N LEU A 364 13.87 -17.54 -4.43
CA LEU A 364 15.22 -17.15 -4.02
C LEU A 364 16.30 -18.12 -4.54
N ALA A 365 16.08 -19.41 -4.43
CA ALA A 365 17.08 -20.41 -4.85
C ALA A 365 17.36 -20.35 -6.35
N SER A 366 16.37 -20.08 -7.19
CA SER A 366 16.56 -19.96 -8.64
C SER A 366 17.02 -18.57 -9.05
N TYR A 367 16.51 -17.49 -8.41
CA TYR A 367 16.85 -16.12 -8.76
C TYR A 367 18.30 -15.75 -8.38
N PHE A 368 18.73 -16.14 -7.17
CA PHE A 368 20.10 -15.87 -6.71
C PHE A 368 21.12 -16.95 -7.13
N GLY A 369 20.68 -17.97 -7.89
CA GLY A 369 21.54 -18.99 -8.48
C GLY A 369 22.43 -19.70 -7.45
N PRO A 370 23.76 -19.71 -7.64
CA PRO A 370 24.68 -20.45 -6.75
C PRO A 370 24.95 -19.74 -5.41
N THR A 371 24.31 -18.64 -5.07
CA THR A 371 24.41 -18.02 -3.73
C THR A 371 24.09 -19.05 -2.64
N PRO A 372 24.99 -19.33 -1.69
CA PRO A 372 24.69 -20.22 -0.58
C PRO A 372 23.76 -19.53 0.41
N PHE A 373 22.62 -20.15 0.71
CA PHE A 373 21.75 -19.71 1.82
C PHE A 373 21.96 -20.61 3.04
N PRO A 374 22.05 -20.03 4.27
CA PRO A 374 21.95 -18.60 4.59
C PRO A 374 23.15 -17.79 4.06
N SER A 375 22.86 -16.60 3.48
CA SER A 375 23.89 -15.69 2.98
C SER A 375 24.64 -15.03 4.16
N PRO A 376 26.00 -15.07 4.17
CA PRO A 376 26.80 -14.43 5.22
C PRO A 376 26.71 -12.92 5.15
N VAL A 377 26.54 -12.28 6.32
CA VAL A 377 26.49 -10.82 6.49
C VAL A 377 27.42 -10.42 7.63
N ASP A 378 28.38 -9.55 7.34
CA ASP A 378 29.25 -8.99 8.35
C ASP A 378 28.80 -7.58 8.74
N HIS A 379 28.48 -7.40 10.01
CA HIS A 379 27.95 -6.14 10.54
C HIS A 379 29.01 -5.09 10.86
N ARG A 380 30.31 -5.47 10.82
CA ARG A 380 31.45 -4.62 11.18
C ARG A 380 32.69 -4.90 10.30
N GLY A 381 32.51 -5.50 9.14
CA GLY A 381 33.57 -5.82 8.18
C GLY A 381 34.10 -4.63 7.39
N PHE A 382 34.52 -4.87 6.15
CA PHE A 382 35.14 -3.97 5.15
C PHE A 382 36.68 -3.99 5.07
N GLY A 383 37.30 -4.92 5.76
CA GLY A 383 38.79 -5.06 5.76
C GLY A 383 39.51 -4.04 6.62
N GLY A 384 40.77 -4.31 6.91
CA GLY A 384 41.64 -3.42 7.72
C GLY A 384 41.07 -3.11 9.11
N THR A 385 40.90 -1.84 9.43
CA THR A 385 40.28 -1.40 10.69
C THR A 385 38.77 -1.27 10.59
N GLY A 386 38.18 -1.37 9.40
CA GLY A 386 36.74 -1.11 9.18
C GLY A 386 36.29 0.31 9.54
N ASN A 387 37.21 1.26 9.74
CA ASN A 387 36.91 2.66 10.11
C ASN A 387 36.67 3.48 8.84
N VAL A 388 35.61 3.21 8.15
CA VAL A 388 35.18 3.84 6.90
C VAL A 388 33.65 3.94 6.86
N ILE A 389 33.13 4.95 6.21
CA ILE A 389 31.69 5.03 5.90
C ILE A 389 31.47 4.33 4.56
N ASN A 390 31.21 3.04 4.59
CA ASN A 390 31.03 2.23 3.39
C ASN A 390 30.39 0.86 3.72
N ALA A 391 29.98 0.17 2.63
CA ALA A 391 29.52 -1.20 2.63
C ALA A 391 29.91 -1.85 1.30
N HIS A 392 29.84 -3.17 1.19
CA HIS A 392 29.95 -3.86 -0.08
C HIS A 392 29.23 -5.23 -0.07
N CYS A 393 28.83 -5.64 -1.25
CA CYS A 393 28.39 -7.02 -1.54
C CYS A 393 29.40 -7.65 -2.49
N LEU A 394 30.01 -8.76 -2.09
CA LEU A 394 31.01 -9.48 -2.86
C LEU A 394 30.42 -10.73 -3.53
N GLY A 395 30.85 -11.00 -4.76
CA GLY A 395 30.50 -12.19 -5.51
C GLY A 395 31.37 -13.40 -5.17
N LEU A 396 30.84 -14.60 -5.32
CA LEU A 396 31.56 -15.87 -5.30
C LEU A 396 32.70 -15.86 -6.34
N ALA A 397 33.66 -16.75 -6.21
CA ALA A 397 34.73 -16.94 -7.19
C ALA A 397 34.14 -17.05 -8.61
N GLY A 398 34.60 -16.20 -9.52
CA GLY A 398 34.00 -16.03 -10.85
C GLY A 398 32.75 -15.14 -10.90
N GLY A 399 32.35 -14.52 -9.79
CA GLY A 399 31.21 -13.59 -9.71
C GLY A 399 29.84 -14.23 -9.90
N THR A 400 29.68 -15.52 -9.60
CA THR A 400 28.51 -16.30 -9.98
C THR A 400 27.35 -16.29 -8.98
N GLY A 401 27.43 -15.58 -7.91
CA GLY A 401 26.44 -15.45 -6.83
C GLY A 401 26.99 -14.59 -5.71
N ILE A 402 26.25 -14.37 -4.66
CA ILE A 402 26.70 -13.63 -3.49
C ILE A 402 27.63 -14.50 -2.65
N LEU A 403 28.82 -14.02 -2.36
CA LEU A 403 29.73 -14.61 -1.37
C LEU A 403 29.34 -14.12 0.04
N GLN A 404 29.28 -12.80 0.21
CA GLN A 404 28.98 -12.15 1.48
C GLN A 404 28.61 -10.69 1.26
N THR A 405 27.98 -10.07 2.26
CA THR A 405 27.76 -8.63 2.33
C THR A 405 28.39 -8.11 3.62
N ALA A 406 29.18 -7.04 3.54
CA ALA A 406 29.85 -6.46 4.70
C ALA A 406 29.54 -4.99 4.84
N PHE A 407 29.37 -4.57 6.09
CA PHE A 407 29.02 -3.22 6.48
C PHE A 407 30.05 -2.66 7.45
N ALA A 408 30.48 -1.42 7.22
CA ALA A 408 31.36 -0.69 8.13
C ALA A 408 30.53 0.30 8.99
N LEU A 409 30.97 1.52 9.13
CA LEU A 409 30.38 2.53 10.02
C LEU A 409 29.51 3.56 9.27
N ALA A 410 28.54 4.13 9.96
CA ALA A 410 27.77 5.29 9.51
C ALA A 410 28.35 6.62 10.03
N ASP A 411 29.22 6.57 11.05
CA ASP A 411 29.87 7.72 11.67
C ASP A 411 31.31 7.38 12.07
N LEU A 412 32.24 8.31 11.88
CA LEU A 412 33.66 8.16 12.26
C LEU A 412 34.10 9.07 13.42
N ASN A 413 33.16 9.89 13.97
CA ASN A 413 33.52 10.85 15.03
C ASN A 413 33.65 10.17 16.40
N ASP A 414 32.93 9.07 16.62
CA ASP A 414 33.01 8.29 17.84
C ASP A 414 33.18 6.80 17.53
N LEU A 415 34.43 6.35 17.53
CA LEU A 415 34.76 4.95 17.29
C LEU A 415 34.67 4.08 18.56
N THR A 416 34.50 4.70 19.73
CA THR A 416 34.33 3.99 21.01
C THR A 416 32.88 3.50 21.15
N HIS A 417 31.92 4.32 20.68
CA HIS A 417 30.53 3.97 20.61
C HIS A 417 30.09 4.01 19.14
N PRO A 418 30.41 2.98 18.37
CA PRO A 418 30.22 2.98 16.93
C PRO A 418 28.73 2.87 16.56
N ILE A 419 28.38 3.43 15.42
CA ILE A 419 27.10 3.15 14.76
C ILE A 419 27.38 2.55 13.38
N GLY A 420 26.84 1.36 13.13
CA GLY A 420 27.04 0.64 11.87
C GLY A 420 26.18 1.20 10.73
N ILE A 421 26.71 1.15 9.51
CA ILE A 421 25.98 1.61 8.32
C ILE A 421 24.83 0.66 7.91
N ALA A 422 24.85 -0.60 8.37
CA ALA A 422 23.73 -1.52 8.21
C ALA A 422 22.41 -1.06 8.88
N CYS A 423 22.48 -0.01 9.74
CA CYS A 423 21.31 0.65 10.31
C CYS A 423 20.55 1.52 9.30
N ASP A 424 21.10 1.75 8.11
CA ASP A 424 20.44 2.45 7.01
C ASP A 424 19.89 1.45 5.99
N TRP A 425 18.57 1.26 5.98
CA TRP A 425 17.91 0.38 5.01
C TRP A 425 18.27 0.71 3.56
N ARG A 426 18.46 1.98 3.24
CA ARG A 426 18.83 2.42 1.88
C ARG A 426 20.19 1.88 1.45
N VAL A 427 21.16 1.78 2.38
CA VAL A 427 22.48 1.19 2.10
C VAL A 427 22.37 -0.31 1.85
N VAL A 428 21.57 -1.02 2.64
CA VAL A 428 21.33 -2.47 2.41
C VAL A 428 20.65 -2.70 1.06
N LEU A 429 19.67 -1.86 0.68
CA LEU A 429 19.06 -1.89 -0.65
C LEU A 429 20.07 -1.60 -1.76
N HIS A 430 21.02 -0.70 -1.53
CA HIS A 430 22.06 -0.40 -2.49
C HIS A 430 22.97 -1.60 -2.74
N GLU A 431 23.46 -2.25 -1.69
CA GLU A 431 24.38 -3.39 -1.84
C GLU A 431 23.69 -4.63 -2.43
N LEU A 432 22.60 -5.08 -1.84
CA LEU A 432 21.90 -6.27 -2.28
C LEU A 432 21.08 -6.04 -3.56
N GLY A 433 20.42 -4.89 -3.70
CA GLY A 433 19.67 -4.49 -4.89
C GLY A 433 20.55 -4.02 -6.04
N GLY A 434 21.83 -3.78 -5.80
CA GLY A 434 22.84 -3.50 -6.80
C GLY A 434 23.67 -4.72 -7.16
N HIS A 435 24.79 -4.90 -6.51
CA HIS A 435 25.70 -6.02 -6.77
C HIS A 435 25.04 -7.38 -6.51
N GLY A 436 24.30 -7.50 -5.39
CA GLY A 436 23.68 -8.75 -4.97
C GLY A 436 22.77 -9.41 -6.01
N ILE A 437 21.87 -8.63 -6.65
CA ILE A 437 21.00 -9.17 -7.70
C ILE A 437 21.72 -9.41 -9.03
N LEU A 438 22.84 -8.74 -9.28
CA LEU A 438 23.53 -8.84 -10.57
C LEU A 438 24.52 -10.01 -10.63
N TYR A 439 25.20 -10.35 -9.55
CA TYR A 439 26.15 -11.48 -9.52
C TYR A 439 25.56 -12.78 -10.06
N PRO A 440 24.37 -13.21 -9.64
CA PRO A 440 23.80 -14.47 -10.12
C PRO A 440 23.57 -14.52 -11.64
N HIS A 441 23.36 -13.38 -12.28
CA HIS A 441 22.93 -13.30 -13.68
C HIS A 441 24.04 -12.90 -14.62
N VAL A 442 24.88 -11.92 -14.25
CA VAL A 442 25.91 -11.39 -15.15
C VAL A 442 27.33 -11.69 -14.70
N HIS A 443 27.51 -12.33 -13.55
CA HIS A 443 28.74 -12.75 -12.91
C HIS A 443 29.64 -11.57 -12.52
N SER A 444 30.24 -10.82 -13.29
CA SER A 444 31.06 -9.66 -12.94
C SER A 444 30.35 -8.37 -13.34
N PRO A 445 29.45 -7.85 -12.50
CA PRO A 445 28.65 -6.70 -12.85
C PRO A 445 29.53 -5.45 -13.06
N ASN A 446 29.15 -4.65 -14.08
CA ASN A 446 29.75 -3.35 -14.28
C ASN A 446 29.52 -2.45 -13.06
N PHE A 447 30.55 -1.80 -12.57
CA PHE A 447 30.51 -0.99 -11.35
C PHE A 447 29.43 0.10 -11.40
N GLY A 448 29.35 0.90 -12.45
CA GLY A 448 28.35 1.96 -12.56
C GLY A 448 26.92 1.41 -12.65
N PHE A 449 26.72 0.30 -13.38
CA PHE A 449 25.40 -0.30 -13.52
C PHE A 449 24.89 -0.91 -12.21
N SER A 450 25.75 -1.59 -11.44
CA SER A 450 25.36 -2.15 -10.15
C SER A 450 25.00 -1.05 -9.14
N HIS A 451 25.78 0.03 -9.09
CA HIS A 451 25.45 1.17 -8.24
C HIS A 451 24.15 1.87 -8.68
N SER A 452 23.92 2.01 -9.99
CA SER A 452 22.66 2.58 -10.51
C SER A 452 21.44 1.75 -10.12
N ALA A 453 21.53 0.43 -10.17
CA ALA A 453 20.45 -0.47 -9.74
C ALA A 453 20.20 -0.34 -8.24
N GLY A 454 21.24 -0.39 -7.41
CA GLY A 454 21.16 -0.24 -5.96
C GLY A 454 20.59 1.11 -5.52
N ASP A 455 21.07 2.22 -6.11
CA ASP A 455 20.54 3.56 -5.86
C ASP A 455 19.04 3.67 -6.23
N SER A 456 18.62 2.96 -7.29
CA SER A 456 17.21 2.93 -7.70
C SER A 456 16.33 2.29 -6.65
N PHE A 457 16.72 1.13 -6.10
CA PHE A 457 16.00 0.48 -5.01
C PHE A 457 15.96 1.36 -3.76
N ALA A 458 17.13 1.93 -3.36
CA ALA A 458 17.24 2.81 -2.21
C ALA A 458 16.33 4.04 -2.31
N ALA A 459 16.26 4.66 -3.49
CA ALA A 459 15.41 5.84 -3.71
C ALA A 459 13.92 5.47 -3.80
N ILE A 460 13.56 4.52 -4.66
CA ILE A 460 12.18 4.24 -5.06
C ILE A 460 11.38 3.60 -3.91
N LEU A 461 11.96 2.62 -3.21
CA LEU A 461 11.24 1.91 -2.14
C LEU A 461 11.01 2.79 -0.90
N ASN A 462 11.87 3.76 -0.65
CA ASN A 462 11.74 4.64 0.51
C ASN A 462 10.92 5.92 0.24
N ASP A 463 10.81 6.38 -1.02
CA ASP A 463 10.11 7.65 -1.33
C ASP A 463 8.65 7.71 -0.86
N PRO A 464 7.83 6.64 -0.95
CA PRO A 464 6.45 6.70 -0.50
C PRO A 464 6.27 7.10 0.96
N ILE A 465 7.19 6.69 1.84
CA ILE A 465 7.11 6.88 3.29
C ILE A 465 8.11 7.91 3.81
N SER A 466 9.01 8.39 2.96
CA SER A 466 10.10 9.29 3.39
C SER A 466 9.58 10.67 3.77
N ALA A 467 9.92 11.10 4.99
CA ALA A 467 9.76 12.45 5.48
C ALA A 467 11.03 13.32 5.26
N ALA A 468 12.03 12.80 4.58
CA ALA A 468 13.29 13.53 4.33
C ALA A 468 13.01 14.88 3.63
N PRO A 469 13.70 15.96 4.02
CA PRO A 469 13.45 17.31 3.48
C PRO A 469 13.65 17.40 1.97
N ASP A 470 14.60 16.64 1.44
CA ASP A 470 14.88 16.54 0.01
C ASP A 470 14.68 15.09 -0.45
N ARG A 471 13.56 14.85 -1.14
CA ARG A 471 13.22 13.52 -1.66
C ARG A 471 14.18 12.98 -2.71
N PHE A 472 15.01 13.81 -3.26
CA PHE A 472 15.93 13.43 -4.34
C PHE A 472 17.32 13.02 -3.86
N VAL A 473 17.60 13.12 -2.56
CA VAL A 473 18.81 12.58 -1.94
C VAL A 473 18.63 11.09 -1.72
N THR A 474 19.54 10.27 -2.27
CA THR A 474 19.43 8.82 -2.17
C THR A 474 19.66 8.33 -0.74
N PHE A 475 20.66 8.90 -0.04
CA PHE A 475 21.07 8.53 1.32
C PHE A 475 21.00 9.75 2.24
N PRO A 476 19.81 10.16 2.70
CA PRO A 476 19.66 11.39 3.48
C PRO A 476 20.27 11.29 4.88
N TRP A 477 20.40 10.10 5.46
CA TRP A 477 20.95 9.90 6.80
C TRP A 477 22.47 9.82 6.80
N VAL A 478 23.08 8.93 6.02
CA VAL A 478 24.56 8.80 5.94
C VAL A 478 25.22 9.83 5.01
N ASN A 479 24.44 10.56 4.22
CA ASN A 479 24.83 11.69 3.38
C ASN A 479 26.03 11.40 2.45
N ILE A 480 25.95 10.35 1.68
CA ILE A 480 27.02 9.94 0.74
C ILE A 480 27.05 10.81 -0.54
N GLY A 481 26.17 11.81 -0.67
CA GLY A 481 26.17 12.76 -1.80
C GLY A 481 25.59 12.21 -3.12
N ARG A 482 24.77 11.14 -3.09
CA ARG A 482 24.06 10.59 -4.25
C ARG A 482 22.71 11.24 -4.44
N ARG A 483 22.32 11.45 -5.71
CA ARG A 483 21.03 12.03 -6.08
C ARG A 483 20.42 11.33 -7.28
N HIS A 484 19.08 11.28 -7.31
CA HIS A 484 18.29 10.69 -8.42
C HIS A 484 17.41 11.73 -9.14
N ASP A 485 17.87 12.99 -9.21
CA ASP A 485 17.27 14.10 -9.97
C ASP A 485 18.27 14.78 -10.94
N ARG A 486 19.29 14.05 -11.35
CA ARG A 486 20.35 14.64 -12.18
C ARG A 486 19.79 15.09 -13.53
N PRO A 487 20.00 16.36 -13.91
CA PRO A 487 19.59 16.84 -15.24
C PRO A 487 20.52 16.25 -16.31
N VAL A 488 20.02 16.15 -17.55
CA VAL A 488 20.84 15.74 -18.69
C VAL A 488 22.04 16.68 -18.85
N ASN A 489 21.81 17.98 -18.80
CA ASN A 489 22.87 18.98 -18.83
C ASN A 489 23.77 18.89 -17.60
N GLY A 490 25.04 18.61 -17.78
CA GLY A 490 26.06 18.43 -16.73
C GLY A 490 26.22 17.00 -16.20
N TRP A 491 25.32 16.07 -16.58
CA TRP A 491 25.39 14.66 -16.19
C TRP A 491 25.15 13.77 -17.43
N ALA A 492 26.14 13.66 -18.26
CA ALA A 492 26.06 12.94 -19.53
C ALA A 492 26.44 11.45 -19.38
N TRP A 493 25.86 10.62 -20.22
CA TRP A 493 26.23 9.23 -20.42
C TRP A 493 27.48 9.13 -21.32
N TYR A 494 28.53 8.44 -20.87
CA TYR A 494 29.83 8.40 -21.54
C TYR A 494 30.00 7.25 -22.54
N GLY A 495 28.97 6.62 -22.96
CA GLY A 495 29.08 5.56 -23.95
C GLY A 495 27.89 4.61 -23.94
N LEU A 496 28.06 3.47 -24.59
CA LEU A 496 27.03 2.46 -24.69
C LEU A 496 26.88 1.60 -23.43
N ASN A 497 27.85 1.76 -22.50
CA ASN A 497 27.90 1.02 -21.24
C ASN A 497 27.95 2.01 -20.09
N ASP A 498 27.41 1.62 -18.95
CA ASP A 498 27.49 2.37 -17.70
C ASP A 498 28.86 2.19 -17.06
N VAL A 499 29.85 2.88 -17.57
CA VAL A 499 31.27 2.73 -17.19
C VAL A 499 31.90 3.98 -16.57
N GLY A 500 31.10 5.03 -16.38
CA GLY A 500 31.60 6.33 -15.91
C GLY A 500 31.77 6.42 -14.38
N GLY A 501 31.62 5.34 -13.64
CA GLY A 501 31.68 5.31 -12.19
C GLY A 501 30.60 6.19 -11.55
N TYR A 502 30.88 6.77 -10.41
CA TYR A 502 29.95 7.57 -9.60
C TYR A 502 29.33 8.78 -10.31
N SER A 503 29.87 9.23 -11.44
CA SER A 503 29.30 10.35 -12.19
C SER A 503 28.15 9.94 -13.09
N THR A 504 28.15 8.71 -13.62
CA THR A 504 27.18 8.24 -14.61
C THR A 504 26.07 7.38 -14.00
N GLU A 505 26.32 6.70 -12.89
CA GLU A 505 25.33 5.85 -12.21
C GLU A 505 24.05 6.60 -11.84
N GLN A 506 24.16 7.87 -11.42
CA GLN A 506 23.03 8.70 -11.04
C GLN A 506 22.11 9.06 -12.22
N ILE A 507 22.58 8.97 -13.46
CA ILE A 507 21.76 9.18 -14.66
C ILE A 507 20.70 8.07 -14.76
N LEU A 508 21.14 6.83 -14.61
CA LEU A 508 20.24 5.68 -14.69
C LEU A 508 19.30 5.60 -13.48
N ALA A 509 19.80 5.86 -12.26
CA ALA A 509 18.94 5.97 -11.07
C ALA A 509 17.87 7.07 -11.24
N THR A 510 18.24 8.24 -11.82
CA THR A 510 17.29 9.30 -12.17
C THR A 510 16.26 8.82 -13.20
N THR A 511 16.69 8.02 -14.19
CA THR A 511 15.77 7.45 -15.20
C THR A 511 14.73 6.52 -14.59
N HIS A 512 15.15 5.60 -13.72
CA HIS A 512 14.25 4.70 -13.00
C HIS A 512 13.31 5.46 -12.06
N PHE A 513 13.83 6.47 -11.36
CA PHE A 513 13.00 7.33 -10.53
C PHE A 513 11.98 8.14 -11.32
N ARG A 514 12.29 8.53 -12.58
CA ARG A 514 11.34 9.16 -13.50
C ARG A 514 10.22 8.21 -13.90
N ILE A 515 10.52 6.93 -14.15
CA ILE A 515 9.49 5.90 -14.39
C ILE A 515 8.59 5.81 -13.15
N TYR A 516 9.16 5.66 -11.96
CA TYR A 516 8.43 5.61 -10.70
C TYR A 516 7.50 6.82 -10.52
N ARG A 517 8.02 8.05 -10.72
CA ARG A 517 7.24 9.28 -10.60
C ARG A 517 6.04 9.29 -11.55
N SER A 518 6.24 8.87 -12.81
CA SER A 518 5.20 8.81 -13.83
C SER A 518 4.09 7.82 -13.48
N LEU A 519 4.44 6.66 -12.92
CA LEU A 519 3.47 5.60 -12.60
C LEU A 519 2.64 5.86 -11.34
N GLY A 520 2.99 6.84 -10.53
CA GLY A 520 2.27 7.17 -9.32
C GLY A 520 3.11 7.78 -8.20
N GLY A 521 4.45 7.82 -8.35
CA GLY A 521 5.36 8.37 -7.34
C GLY A 521 5.18 9.87 -7.07
N ASP A 522 4.53 10.61 -7.97
CA ASP A 522 4.16 12.02 -7.79
C ASP A 522 2.72 12.20 -7.30
N ALA A 523 2.03 11.13 -6.90
CA ALA A 523 0.71 11.24 -6.30
C ALA A 523 0.75 12.07 -5.00
N ALA A 524 -0.26 12.94 -4.84
CA ALA A 524 -0.33 13.83 -3.68
C ALA A 524 -0.61 13.04 -2.39
N LEU A 525 0.14 13.32 -1.33
CA LEU A 525 -0.08 12.71 -0.02
C LEU A 525 -1.10 13.52 0.80
N PRO A 526 -1.81 12.91 1.76
CA PRO A 526 -1.77 11.48 2.11
C PRO A 526 -2.60 10.56 1.19
N VAL A 527 -3.57 11.09 0.43
CA VAL A 527 -4.55 10.30 -0.33
C VAL A 527 -3.90 9.38 -1.37
N GLY A 528 -2.81 9.84 -2.02
CA GLY A 528 -2.12 9.10 -3.07
C GLY A 528 -1.06 8.11 -2.58
N ILE A 529 -1.01 7.78 -1.30
CA ILE A 529 0.02 6.88 -0.74
C ILE A 529 0.00 5.50 -1.43
N GLY A 530 -1.18 4.95 -1.70
CA GLY A 530 -1.32 3.68 -2.39
C GLY A 530 -0.74 3.70 -3.81
N SER A 531 -0.94 4.81 -4.55
CA SER A 531 -0.35 4.99 -5.89
C SER A 531 1.18 5.04 -5.84
N ARG A 532 1.76 5.73 -4.83
CA ARG A 532 3.22 5.76 -4.63
C ARG A 532 3.77 4.37 -4.30
N LYS A 533 3.15 3.66 -3.36
CA LYS A 533 3.55 2.30 -2.98
C LYS A 533 3.45 1.32 -4.16
N PHE A 534 2.34 1.37 -4.91
CA PHE A 534 2.20 0.57 -6.13
C PHE A 534 3.33 0.85 -7.12
N ALA A 535 3.59 2.13 -7.44
CA ALA A 535 4.62 2.51 -8.39
C ALA A 535 6.01 2.07 -7.93
N ALA A 536 6.33 2.23 -6.63
CA ALA A 536 7.59 1.80 -6.05
C ALA A 536 7.79 0.28 -6.18
N ARG A 537 6.80 -0.49 -5.78
CA ARG A 537 6.83 -1.95 -5.83
C ARG A 537 6.90 -2.46 -7.28
N PHE A 538 6.12 -1.84 -8.18
CA PHE A 538 6.09 -2.25 -9.59
C PHE A 538 7.41 -1.96 -10.31
N VAL A 539 8.02 -0.79 -10.12
CA VAL A 539 9.31 -0.47 -10.75
C VAL A 539 10.42 -1.36 -10.20
N SER A 540 10.42 -1.65 -8.90
CA SER A 540 11.35 -2.62 -8.30
C SER A 540 11.18 -4.02 -8.90
N TYR A 541 9.94 -4.48 -9.09
CA TYR A 541 9.64 -5.73 -9.79
C TYR A 541 10.17 -5.73 -11.23
N LEU A 542 9.98 -4.63 -11.99
CA LEU A 542 10.50 -4.52 -13.36
C LEU A 542 12.03 -4.63 -13.39
N ILE A 543 12.74 -3.97 -12.46
CA ILE A 543 14.21 -4.04 -12.36
C ILE A 543 14.63 -5.49 -12.06
N LEU A 544 14.04 -6.14 -11.06
CA LEU A 544 14.33 -7.54 -10.72
C LEU A 544 14.10 -8.48 -11.90
N ARG A 545 12.96 -8.34 -12.59
CA ARG A 545 12.62 -9.18 -13.73
C ARG A 545 13.55 -8.94 -14.91
N ALA A 546 13.89 -7.68 -15.18
CA ALA A 546 14.82 -7.33 -16.25
C ALA A 546 16.23 -7.86 -15.97
N VAL A 547 16.74 -7.72 -14.73
CA VAL A 547 18.02 -8.29 -14.29
C VAL A 547 18.01 -9.81 -14.43
N GLY A 548 16.91 -10.47 -14.00
CA GLY A 548 16.74 -11.91 -14.12
C GLY A 548 16.79 -12.45 -15.56
N SER A 549 16.59 -11.58 -16.57
CA SER A 549 16.72 -11.92 -17.99
C SER A 549 18.13 -11.74 -18.57
N LEU A 550 19.04 -11.10 -17.83
CA LEU A 550 20.41 -10.89 -18.25
C LEU A 550 21.24 -12.18 -18.14
N THR A 551 22.33 -12.23 -18.89
CA THR A 551 23.28 -13.34 -18.89
C THR A 551 24.70 -12.80 -18.88
N PRO A 552 25.72 -13.60 -18.56
CA PRO A 552 27.13 -13.16 -18.66
C PRO A 552 27.51 -12.62 -20.04
N ALA A 553 26.86 -13.13 -21.11
CA ALA A 553 27.10 -12.65 -22.46
C ALA A 553 26.53 -11.25 -22.73
N THR A 554 25.59 -10.78 -21.89
CA THR A 554 25.00 -9.45 -21.96
C THR A 554 25.61 -8.46 -20.96
N ASN A 555 26.69 -8.83 -20.27
CA ASN A 555 27.40 -7.99 -19.33
C ASN A 555 28.57 -7.23 -19.98
N PRO A 556 28.72 -5.91 -19.78
CA PRO A 556 27.71 -5.02 -19.23
C PRO A 556 26.62 -4.73 -20.26
N PRO A 557 25.34 -4.65 -19.86
CA PRO A 557 24.28 -4.31 -20.79
C PRO A 557 24.45 -2.86 -21.25
N LYS A 558 24.23 -2.61 -22.53
CA LYS A 558 24.17 -1.24 -23.06
C LYS A 558 22.90 -0.58 -22.56
N VAL A 559 23.01 0.55 -21.88
CA VAL A 559 21.85 1.19 -21.23
C VAL A 559 20.80 1.63 -22.22
N ASP A 560 21.21 2.24 -23.34
CA ASP A 560 20.32 2.80 -24.34
C ASP A 560 19.62 1.74 -25.23
N GLN A 561 20.17 0.54 -25.34
CA GLN A 561 19.64 -0.52 -26.19
C GLN A 561 19.47 -1.85 -25.46
N GLY A 562 20.44 -2.24 -24.60
CA GLY A 562 20.39 -3.50 -23.87
C GLY A 562 19.47 -3.43 -22.65
N TRP A 563 19.72 -2.48 -21.75
CA TRP A 563 18.97 -2.38 -20.50
C TRP A 563 17.52 -1.96 -20.71
N VAL A 564 17.27 -0.95 -21.55
CA VAL A 564 15.89 -0.54 -21.84
C VAL A 564 15.10 -1.64 -22.52
N GLN A 565 15.71 -2.46 -23.40
CA GLN A 565 15.04 -3.60 -24.00
C GLN A 565 14.70 -4.68 -22.97
N ALA A 566 15.56 -4.92 -21.99
CA ALA A 566 15.28 -5.81 -20.89
C ALA A 566 14.09 -5.34 -20.03
N LEU A 567 14.02 -4.03 -19.73
CA LEU A 567 12.87 -3.44 -19.01
C LEU A 567 11.57 -3.50 -19.83
N LEU A 568 11.64 -3.23 -21.14
CA LEU A 568 10.47 -3.34 -22.03
C LEU A 568 9.97 -4.79 -22.12
N ALA A 569 10.89 -5.75 -22.20
CA ALA A 569 10.53 -7.17 -22.18
C ALA A 569 9.97 -7.60 -20.82
N ALA A 570 10.49 -7.05 -19.73
CA ALA A 570 9.96 -7.29 -18.39
C ALA A 570 8.52 -6.76 -18.24
N ASP A 571 8.22 -5.57 -18.80
CA ASP A 571 6.87 -4.98 -18.79
C ASP A 571 5.85 -5.84 -19.57
N LEU A 572 6.26 -6.49 -20.66
CA LEU A 572 5.36 -7.36 -21.44
C LEU A 572 4.90 -8.62 -20.70
N GLY A 573 5.60 -9.03 -19.67
CA GLY A 573 5.24 -10.22 -18.91
C GLY A 573 4.32 -9.92 -17.74
N ASP A 574 3.36 -10.81 -17.52
CA ASP A 574 2.43 -10.70 -16.40
C ASP A 574 3.12 -10.77 -15.05
N TRP A 575 2.68 -9.93 -14.13
CA TRP A 575 3.02 -10.06 -12.72
C TRP A 575 1.91 -10.84 -12.01
N THR A 576 2.02 -12.16 -12.10
CA THR A 576 0.97 -13.08 -11.64
C THR A 576 0.73 -13.03 -10.13
N THR A 577 1.78 -12.80 -9.33
CA THR A 577 1.69 -12.66 -7.87
C THR A 577 0.74 -11.53 -7.46
N GLU A 578 0.75 -10.41 -8.19
CA GLU A 578 -0.13 -9.27 -7.92
C GLU A 578 -1.37 -9.24 -8.83
N GLY A 579 -1.50 -10.21 -9.74
CA GLY A 579 -2.62 -10.30 -10.67
C GLY A 579 -2.65 -9.21 -11.73
N HIS A 580 -1.50 -8.65 -12.11
CA HIS A 580 -1.38 -7.62 -13.14
C HIS A 580 -0.96 -8.23 -14.49
N ILE A 581 -1.70 -7.94 -15.54
CA ILE A 581 -1.25 -8.22 -16.91
C ILE A 581 -0.12 -7.26 -17.31
N GLY A 582 0.81 -7.75 -18.13
CA GLY A 582 1.93 -6.96 -18.65
C GLY A 582 1.55 -6.05 -19.81
N GLY A 583 2.52 -5.28 -20.31
CA GLY A 583 2.43 -4.50 -21.54
C GLY A 583 1.78 -3.12 -21.42
N ALA A 584 1.60 -2.59 -20.21
CA ALA A 584 0.95 -1.30 -19.97
C ALA A 584 1.90 -0.10 -19.97
N TYR A 585 3.19 -0.30 -19.71
CA TYR A 585 4.10 0.79 -19.37
C TYR A 585 5.30 0.97 -20.30
N GLY A 586 5.39 0.21 -21.38
CA GLY A 586 6.51 0.26 -22.32
C GLY A 586 6.78 1.66 -22.87
N LYS A 587 5.72 2.46 -23.13
CA LYS A 587 5.84 3.84 -23.59
C LYS A 587 6.42 4.78 -22.53
N VAL A 588 6.02 4.60 -21.26
CA VAL A 588 6.58 5.35 -20.12
C VAL A 588 8.06 5.04 -19.93
N ILE A 589 8.42 3.75 -19.98
CA ILE A 589 9.82 3.30 -19.88
C ILE A 589 10.63 3.97 -20.97
N ARG A 590 10.21 3.87 -22.23
CA ARG A 590 10.89 4.49 -23.37
C ARG A 590 11.07 6.00 -23.18
N TRP A 591 10.00 6.71 -22.80
CA TRP A 591 10.02 8.14 -22.57
C TRP A 591 10.99 8.57 -21.46
N ALA A 592 11.07 7.81 -20.36
CA ALA A 592 12.00 8.14 -19.28
C ALA A 592 13.46 8.11 -19.75
N PHE A 593 13.83 7.14 -20.58
CA PHE A 593 15.15 7.07 -21.21
C PHE A 593 15.38 8.20 -22.22
N GLU A 594 14.37 8.56 -23.00
CA GLU A 594 14.41 9.72 -23.91
C GLU A 594 14.71 11.01 -23.14
N LYS A 595 13.95 11.29 -22.07
CA LYS A 595 14.07 12.51 -21.25
C LYS A 595 15.41 12.59 -20.51
N GLN A 596 16.08 11.48 -20.32
CA GLN A 596 17.43 11.42 -19.72
C GLN A 596 18.56 11.41 -20.77
N GLY A 597 18.24 11.65 -22.02
CA GLY A 597 19.25 11.72 -23.10
C GLY A 597 19.84 10.37 -23.51
N LEU A 598 19.19 9.26 -23.14
CA LEU A 598 19.66 7.89 -23.41
C LEU A 598 19.19 7.34 -24.75
N TYR A 599 18.26 8.03 -25.42
CA TYR A 599 17.89 7.78 -26.80
C TYR A 599 18.37 8.91 -27.69
N GLN A 600 19.43 8.67 -28.41
CA GLN A 600 20.05 9.64 -29.31
C GLN A 600 20.01 9.16 -30.75
N PRO A 601 20.12 10.06 -31.75
CA PRO A 601 20.28 9.67 -33.15
C PRO A 601 21.52 8.76 -33.34
N ALA A 602 21.44 7.85 -34.32
CA ALA A 602 22.57 7.00 -34.65
C ALA A 602 23.81 7.85 -35.01
N GLY A 603 24.95 7.50 -34.44
CA GLY A 603 26.21 8.22 -34.59
C GLY A 603 26.44 9.41 -33.66
N THR A 604 25.52 9.71 -32.76
CA THR A 604 25.76 10.70 -31.69
C THR A 604 26.93 10.24 -30.82
N ILE A 605 27.89 11.14 -30.60
CA ILE A 605 29.06 10.87 -29.76
C ILE A 605 28.78 11.39 -28.34
N PRO A 606 28.82 10.55 -27.31
CA PRO A 606 28.74 11.00 -25.91
C PRO A 606 29.98 11.82 -25.52
N PRO A 607 29.87 12.67 -24.46
CA PRO A 607 28.70 12.91 -23.63
C PRO A 607 27.66 13.79 -24.34
N VAL A 608 26.36 13.46 -24.12
CA VAL A 608 25.25 14.28 -24.59
C VAL A 608 24.77 15.21 -23.48
N SER A 609 24.40 16.44 -23.84
CA SER A 609 23.93 17.45 -22.85
C SER A 609 22.47 17.85 -23.05
N THR A 610 21.78 17.17 -23.95
CA THR A 610 20.38 17.44 -24.31
C THR A 610 19.54 16.19 -24.15
N GLU A 611 18.24 16.36 -24.01
CA GLU A 611 17.28 15.22 -24.05
C GLU A 611 17.45 14.43 -25.35
N GLY A 612 17.14 13.15 -25.30
CA GLY A 612 17.09 12.29 -26.47
C GLY A 612 15.90 12.62 -27.39
N GLN A 613 15.76 11.85 -28.44
CA GLN A 613 14.68 12.06 -29.40
C GLN A 613 13.49 11.13 -29.12
N PRO A 614 12.26 11.60 -29.40
CA PRO A 614 11.09 10.75 -29.39
C PRO A 614 11.21 9.63 -30.44
N PRO A 615 10.35 8.60 -30.39
CA PRO A 615 10.29 7.57 -31.43
C PRO A 615 10.13 8.16 -32.85
N PRO A 616 10.51 7.42 -33.88
CA PRO A 616 10.29 7.91 -35.27
C PRO A 616 8.84 8.28 -35.54
N ILE A 617 7.91 7.48 -35.07
CA ILE A 617 6.45 7.70 -35.11
C ILE A 617 5.92 7.68 -33.69
N ASP A 618 5.13 8.68 -33.33
CA ASP A 618 4.57 8.83 -31.96
C ASP A 618 3.30 9.68 -32.06
N VAL A 619 2.20 9.04 -32.49
CA VAL A 619 0.90 9.71 -32.63
C VAL A 619 0.19 9.75 -31.29
N TYR A 620 -0.37 10.91 -30.93
CA TYR A 620 -0.97 11.09 -29.61
C TYR A 620 -2.25 11.92 -29.60
N ILE A 621 -3.05 11.73 -28.56
CA ILE A 621 -4.18 12.55 -28.17
C ILE A 621 -3.72 13.42 -27.00
N ASP A 622 -3.74 14.74 -27.16
CA ASP A 622 -3.18 15.63 -26.14
C ASP A 622 -4.09 15.78 -24.92
N ASP A 623 -3.71 15.17 -23.84
CA ASP A 623 -4.37 15.28 -22.52
C ASP A 623 -3.83 16.44 -21.67
N GLY A 624 -3.05 17.34 -22.28
CA GLY A 624 -2.37 18.47 -21.64
C GLY A 624 -0.89 18.23 -21.37
N ARG A 625 -0.38 17.01 -21.64
CA ARG A 625 1.03 16.63 -21.46
C ARG A 625 1.85 16.68 -22.77
N HIS A 626 1.24 17.10 -23.88
CA HIS A 626 1.89 17.20 -25.21
C HIS A 626 2.49 15.87 -25.71
N GLY A 627 1.83 14.74 -25.37
CA GLY A 627 2.27 13.40 -25.74
C GLY A 627 3.36 12.81 -24.84
N GLU A 628 3.69 13.47 -23.73
CA GLU A 628 4.63 12.98 -22.70
C GLU A 628 3.92 12.27 -21.54
N TYR A 629 4.69 11.76 -20.56
CA TYR A 629 4.18 10.84 -19.54
C TYR A 629 4.45 11.31 -18.09
N GLN A 630 4.46 12.63 -17.84
CA GLN A 630 4.43 13.12 -16.46
C GLN A 630 3.18 12.56 -15.77
N TYR A 631 3.26 12.39 -14.46
CA TYR A 631 2.14 11.87 -13.67
C TYR A 631 0.85 12.65 -13.91
N GLN A 632 -0.24 11.94 -14.25
CA GLN A 632 -1.54 12.52 -14.56
C GLN A 632 -2.62 11.90 -13.69
N PRO A 633 -2.98 12.54 -12.56
CA PRO A 633 -4.00 12.00 -11.67
C PRO A 633 -5.41 12.03 -12.28
N VAL A 634 -5.72 13.06 -13.08
CA VAL A 634 -7.05 13.27 -13.68
C VAL A 634 -7.02 12.96 -15.16
N HIS A 635 -6.98 11.66 -15.50
CA HIS A 635 -6.85 11.19 -16.89
C HIS A 635 -8.18 11.22 -17.67
N TRP A 636 -9.29 11.53 -17.04
CA TRP A 636 -10.65 11.53 -17.64
C TRP A 636 -11.15 12.92 -18.03
N GLU A 637 -10.30 13.93 -18.14
CA GLU A 637 -10.67 15.29 -18.54
C GLU A 637 -9.95 15.75 -19.82
N CYS A 638 -9.63 14.85 -20.77
CA CYS A 638 -8.92 15.17 -21.98
C CYS A 638 -9.69 16.17 -22.87
N GLN A 639 -9.16 17.39 -23.03
CA GLN A 639 -9.79 18.44 -23.81
C GLN A 639 -9.67 18.25 -25.33
N ALA A 640 -8.74 17.41 -25.79
CA ALA A 640 -8.61 17.07 -27.21
C ALA A 640 -9.77 16.21 -27.74
N ILE A 641 -10.64 15.71 -26.87
CA ILE A 641 -11.88 15.00 -27.24
C ILE A 641 -13.07 15.90 -26.92
N TRP A 642 -14.03 16.04 -27.85
CA TRP A 642 -15.24 16.80 -27.60
C TRP A 642 -16.44 16.25 -28.36
N ASN A 643 -17.62 16.65 -27.91
CA ASN A 643 -18.90 16.30 -28.51
C ASN A 643 -19.53 17.52 -29.20
N ARG A 644 -20.22 17.26 -30.33
CA ARG A 644 -21.12 18.20 -31.02
C ARG A 644 -22.51 17.57 -31.16
N ARG A 645 -23.55 18.42 -31.18
CA ARG A 645 -24.93 17.99 -31.44
C ARG A 645 -25.21 17.85 -32.95
N HIS A 646 -24.41 18.51 -33.76
CA HIS A 646 -24.45 18.51 -35.23
C HIS A 646 -23.08 18.12 -35.80
N PRO A 647 -23.03 17.54 -37.01
CA PRO A 647 -21.77 17.16 -37.65
C PRO A 647 -21.13 18.38 -38.36
N ASP A 648 -20.91 19.47 -37.61
CA ASP A 648 -20.49 20.78 -38.11
C ASP A 648 -18.97 21.01 -38.08
N GLY A 649 -18.20 20.12 -37.45
CA GLY A 649 -16.74 20.22 -37.35
C GLY A 649 -16.25 21.31 -36.39
N LEU A 650 -17.15 22.03 -35.69
CA LEU A 650 -16.73 23.04 -34.73
C LEU A 650 -16.04 22.42 -33.51
N THR A 651 -15.10 23.15 -32.93
CA THR A 651 -14.23 22.66 -31.83
C THR A 651 -14.75 22.94 -30.42
N THR A 652 -15.81 23.72 -30.30
CA THR A 652 -16.44 24.00 -29.00
C THR A 652 -17.21 22.78 -28.50
N HIS A 653 -16.93 22.31 -27.28
CA HIS A 653 -17.66 21.20 -26.70
C HIS A 653 -19.12 21.55 -26.43
N GLU A 654 -20.03 20.67 -26.81
CA GLU A 654 -21.45 20.70 -26.44
C GLU A 654 -21.80 19.45 -25.64
N ASN A 655 -22.53 19.63 -24.56
CA ASN A 655 -23.06 18.47 -23.81
C ASN A 655 -23.95 17.61 -24.72
N PRO A 656 -23.74 16.29 -24.79
CA PRO A 656 -24.54 15.41 -25.64
C PRO A 656 -26.00 15.39 -25.19
N VAL A 657 -26.91 15.07 -26.14
CA VAL A 657 -28.35 14.94 -25.88
C VAL A 657 -28.72 13.48 -25.82
N VAL A 658 -29.29 13.04 -24.70
CA VAL A 658 -29.69 11.65 -24.45
C VAL A 658 -30.74 11.21 -25.47
N GLY A 659 -30.59 9.99 -26.00
CA GLY A 659 -31.52 9.42 -26.97
C GLY A 659 -31.41 9.96 -28.38
N HIS A 660 -30.56 10.96 -28.64
CA HIS A 660 -30.30 11.55 -29.95
C HIS A 660 -28.91 11.15 -30.47
N THR A 661 -28.74 11.23 -31.79
CA THR A 661 -27.41 11.08 -32.37
C THR A 661 -26.58 12.31 -32.07
N ASN A 662 -25.40 12.08 -31.49
CA ASN A 662 -24.38 13.06 -31.23
C ASN A 662 -23.13 12.73 -32.06
N TYR A 663 -22.16 13.64 -32.07
CA TYR A 663 -21.01 13.59 -32.96
C TYR A 663 -19.75 13.90 -32.15
N ALA A 664 -18.93 12.88 -31.90
CA ALA A 664 -17.68 13.04 -31.20
C ALA A 664 -16.53 13.33 -32.17
N TYR A 665 -15.57 14.10 -31.70
CA TYR A 665 -14.38 14.49 -32.44
C TYR A 665 -13.15 14.37 -31.55
N VAL A 666 -11.99 14.21 -32.15
CA VAL A 666 -10.71 14.20 -31.46
C VAL A 666 -9.63 14.92 -32.27
N LYS A 667 -8.75 15.62 -31.56
CA LYS A 667 -7.51 16.18 -32.09
C LYS A 667 -6.37 15.20 -31.90
N ILE A 668 -5.61 14.95 -32.96
CA ILE A 668 -4.44 14.08 -32.94
C ILE A 668 -3.21 14.82 -33.47
N LYS A 669 -2.05 14.47 -32.93
CA LYS A 669 -0.74 15.01 -33.35
C LYS A 669 0.28 13.88 -33.47
N ASN A 670 1.45 14.18 -34.03
CA ASN A 670 2.58 13.27 -34.10
C ASN A 670 3.82 13.92 -33.50
N ARG A 671 4.25 13.47 -32.33
CA ARG A 671 5.47 13.93 -31.65
C ARG A 671 6.74 13.35 -32.28
N GLY A 672 6.60 12.27 -33.03
CA GLY A 672 7.69 11.54 -33.65
C GLY A 672 8.52 12.37 -34.63
N THR A 673 9.72 11.90 -34.93
CA THR A 673 10.69 12.57 -35.81
C THR A 673 10.44 12.35 -37.29
N LYS A 674 9.53 11.42 -37.66
CA LYS A 674 9.14 11.12 -39.03
C LYS A 674 7.63 11.29 -39.23
N LYS A 675 7.23 11.46 -40.49
CA LYS A 675 5.82 11.55 -40.90
C LYS A 675 5.06 10.27 -40.57
N ALA A 676 3.99 10.37 -39.78
CA ALA A 676 3.10 9.25 -39.44
C ALA A 676 2.12 8.97 -40.61
N GLN A 677 1.94 7.70 -40.90
CA GLN A 677 1.08 7.22 -42.01
C GLN A 677 0.16 6.09 -41.54
N GLY A 678 -0.93 5.87 -42.30
CA GLY A 678 -1.87 4.79 -42.00
C GLY A 678 -2.62 4.99 -40.67
N ILE A 679 -2.90 6.22 -40.34
CA ILE A 679 -3.49 6.62 -39.05
C ILE A 679 -4.94 6.17 -38.97
N ARG A 680 -5.32 5.58 -37.83
CA ARG A 680 -6.67 5.16 -37.52
C ARG A 680 -7.03 5.57 -36.10
N VAL A 681 -8.27 6.01 -35.93
CA VAL A 681 -8.84 6.34 -34.61
C VAL A 681 -10.04 5.46 -34.37
N LYS A 682 -10.06 4.78 -33.21
CA LYS A 682 -11.21 4.03 -32.70
C LYS A 682 -11.89 4.85 -31.61
N ALA A 683 -13.23 4.78 -31.53
CA ALA A 683 -14.01 5.53 -30.57
C ALA A 683 -14.98 4.64 -29.81
N PHE A 684 -15.03 4.86 -28.48
CA PHE A 684 -15.84 4.11 -27.54
C PHE A 684 -16.55 5.08 -26.56
N HIS A 685 -17.57 4.57 -25.87
CA HIS A 685 -18.21 5.24 -24.76
C HIS A 685 -18.51 4.24 -23.63
N ALA A 686 -18.70 4.73 -22.42
CA ALA A 686 -19.02 3.91 -21.25
C ALA A 686 -20.06 4.59 -20.36
N ASN A 687 -20.83 3.76 -19.65
CA ASN A 687 -21.78 4.22 -18.63
C ASN A 687 -21.06 4.86 -17.42
N PRO A 688 -21.76 5.65 -16.56
CA PRO A 688 -21.17 6.29 -15.39
C PRO A 688 -20.64 5.25 -14.40
N THR A 689 -19.34 5.01 -14.44
CA THR A 689 -18.66 4.04 -13.57
C THR A 689 -17.30 4.57 -13.16
N ILE A 690 -16.97 4.48 -11.87
CA ILE A 690 -15.62 4.68 -11.33
C ILE A 690 -14.95 3.31 -11.24
N GLY A 691 -13.75 3.16 -11.78
CA GLY A 691 -13.03 1.88 -11.85
C GLY A 691 -13.35 1.08 -13.12
N LEU A 692 -13.43 1.77 -14.27
CA LEU A 692 -13.64 1.16 -15.59
C LEU A 692 -12.49 0.20 -15.97
N VAL A 693 -12.84 -0.83 -16.68
CA VAL A 693 -11.92 -1.89 -17.16
C VAL A 693 -12.03 -2.01 -18.68
N TYR A 694 -10.91 -1.90 -19.37
CA TYR A 694 -10.84 -2.14 -20.82
C TYR A 694 -10.64 -3.65 -21.11
N PRO A 695 -11.28 -4.21 -22.14
CA PRO A 695 -12.30 -3.61 -23.03
C PRO A 695 -13.74 -3.76 -22.51
N THR A 696 -13.98 -4.48 -21.42
CA THR A 696 -15.29 -5.00 -21.02
C THR A 696 -16.35 -3.93 -20.74
N ASP A 697 -15.94 -2.77 -20.21
CA ASP A 697 -16.87 -1.70 -19.84
C ASP A 697 -17.06 -0.66 -20.98
N TRP A 698 -16.32 -0.80 -22.09
CA TRP A 698 -16.31 0.14 -23.19
C TRP A 698 -17.07 -0.38 -24.40
N LYS A 699 -18.06 0.38 -24.85
CA LYS A 699 -18.90 0.06 -26.02
C LYS A 699 -18.42 0.87 -27.22
N PRO A 700 -18.20 0.24 -28.39
CA PRO A 700 -17.89 0.99 -29.59
C PRO A 700 -18.98 2.02 -29.92
N MET A 701 -18.60 3.21 -30.37
CA MET A 701 -19.55 4.17 -30.93
C MET A 701 -20.16 3.61 -32.24
N ALA A 702 -21.30 4.14 -32.68
CA ALA A 702 -21.93 3.71 -33.93
C ALA A 702 -21.01 3.90 -35.15
N THR A 703 -20.20 4.96 -35.15
CA THR A 703 -19.01 5.08 -36.00
C THR A 703 -17.82 4.64 -35.17
N ALA A 704 -17.45 3.36 -35.25
CA ALA A 704 -16.45 2.78 -34.35
C ALA A 704 -15.00 3.14 -34.72
N GLN A 705 -14.73 3.45 -35.99
CA GLN A 705 -13.38 3.76 -36.48
C GLN A 705 -13.41 4.68 -37.66
N LEU A 706 -12.44 5.61 -37.73
CA LEU A 706 -12.16 6.47 -38.90
C LEU A 706 -10.66 6.44 -39.22
N ALA A 707 -10.34 6.67 -40.48
CA ALA A 707 -8.98 6.94 -40.93
C ALA A 707 -8.70 8.46 -40.84
N ALA A 708 -7.44 8.81 -40.65
CA ALA A 708 -6.98 10.20 -40.69
C ALA A 708 -5.88 10.37 -41.75
N PRO A 709 -5.69 11.61 -42.26
CA PRO A 709 -4.55 11.96 -43.11
C PRO A 709 -3.21 11.67 -42.45
N ASP A 710 -2.15 11.63 -43.26
CA ASP A 710 -0.78 11.55 -42.74
C ASP A 710 -0.42 12.79 -41.90
N LEU A 711 0.26 12.59 -40.77
CA LEU A 711 0.66 13.67 -39.88
C LEU A 711 2.14 14.00 -39.98
N ALA A 712 2.44 15.28 -40.11
CA ALA A 712 3.81 15.79 -40.09
C ALA A 712 4.49 15.51 -38.73
N PRO A 713 5.84 15.39 -38.68
CA PRO A 713 6.59 15.16 -37.46
C PRO A 713 6.59 16.38 -36.50
N ASN A 714 7.13 16.18 -35.32
CA ASN A 714 7.43 17.22 -34.31
C ASN A 714 6.20 18.04 -33.88
N SER A 715 5.02 17.42 -33.86
CA SER A 715 3.75 18.07 -33.49
C SER A 715 3.39 19.30 -34.35
N ALA A 716 3.97 19.40 -35.55
CA ALA A 716 3.83 20.59 -36.40
C ALA A 716 2.39 20.81 -36.94
N VAL A 717 1.60 19.74 -36.97
CA VAL A 717 0.22 19.77 -37.50
C VAL A 717 -0.69 19.07 -36.47
N GLU A 718 -1.85 19.68 -36.25
CA GLU A 718 -2.98 19.11 -35.50
C GLU A 718 -4.06 18.71 -36.50
N GLU A 719 -4.52 17.47 -36.40
CA GLU A 719 -5.60 16.96 -37.27
C GLU A 719 -6.85 16.67 -36.46
N ILE A 720 -8.00 17.05 -36.97
CA ILE A 720 -9.31 16.78 -36.35
C ILE A 720 -9.93 15.56 -37.03
N VAL A 721 -10.16 14.51 -36.25
CA VAL A 721 -10.79 13.27 -36.74
C VAL A 721 -12.21 13.18 -36.17
N GLY A 722 -13.17 12.97 -37.06
CA GLY A 722 -14.60 12.90 -36.78
C GLY A 722 -15.44 13.22 -38.03
N PRO A 723 -16.77 13.17 -37.91
CA PRO A 723 -17.57 12.89 -36.72
C PRO A 723 -17.72 11.38 -36.44
N PHE A 724 -17.53 11.00 -35.16
CA PHE A 724 -17.94 9.69 -34.68
C PHE A 724 -19.38 9.77 -34.17
N LYS A 725 -20.30 9.06 -34.82
CA LYS A 725 -21.71 9.04 -34.43
C LYS A 725 -21.89 8.17 -33.19
N TRP A 726 -22.60 8.66 -32.21
CA TRP A 726 -22.92 7.92 -31.01
C TRP A 726 -24.22 8.39 -30.37
N LYS A 727 -24.77 7.60 -29.44
CA LYS A 727 -26.02 7.90 -28.78
C LYS A 727 -25.90 7.61 -27.31
N PRO A 728 -25.84 8.66 -26.46
CA PRO A 728 -25.84 8.49 -25.02
C PRO A 728 -27.17 7.93 -24.53
N THR A 729 -27.12 7.10 -23.48
CA THR A 729 -28.27 6.36 -22.98
C THR A 729 -28.78 6.90 -21.65
N GLN A 730 -27.95 7.62 -20.89
CA GLN A 730 -28.24 8.11 -19.54
C GLN A 730 -28.01 9.62 -19.43
N VAL A 731 -28.81 10.27 -18.59
CA VAL A 731 -28.59 11.68 -18.21
C VAL A 731 -27.52 11.75 -17.12
N GLY A 732 -26.67 12.75 -17.18
CA GLY A 732 -25.80 13.19 -16.10
C GLY A 732 -24.33 12.88 -16.32
N HIS A 733 -23.95 11.69 -16.68
CA HIS A 733 -22.54 11.33 -16.91
C HIS A 733 -22.40 10.17 -17.89
N GLU A 734 -21.50 10.27 -18.83
CA GLU A 734 -20.93 9.17 -19.64
C GLU A 734 -19.44 9.48 -19.90
N CYS A 735 -18.68 8.48 -20.32
CA CYS A 735 -17.27 8.64 -20.68
C CYS A 735 -17.10 8.41 -22.18
N MET A 736 -16.31 9.25 -22.84
CA MET A 736 -15.79 9.01 -24.18
C MET A 736 -14.34 8.57 -24.11
N PHE A 737 -13.96 7.60 -24.92
CA PHE A 737 -12.63 7.02 -24.95
C PHE A 737 -12.22 6.80 -26.40
N MET A 738 -11.03 7.29 -26.76
CA MET A 738 -10.53 7.20 -28.12
C MET A 738 -9.10 6.68 -28.16
N ILE A 739 -8.80 5.88 -29.17
CA ILE A 739 -7.49 5.28 -29.40
C ILE A 739 -7.02 5.66 -30.80
N VAL A 740 -5.90 6.34 -30.91
CA VAL A 740 -5.20 6.57 -32.19
C VAL A 740 -4.09 5.54 -32.39
N SER A 741 -3.84 5.13 -33.62
CA SER A 741 -2.69 4.30 -34.01
C SER A 741 -2.19 4.69 -35.37
N ALA A 742 -0.91 4.44 -35.65
CA ALA A 742 -0.28 4.65 -36.93
C ALA A 742 0.63 3.45 -37.27
N LYS A 743 1.08 3.37 -38.52
CA LYS A 743 2.11 2.40 -38.90
C LYS A 743 3.42 2.73 -38.18
N GLY A 744 3.86 1.83 -37.31
CA GLY A 744 5.06 2.00 -36.48
C GLY A 744 4.80 2.62 -35.10
N ASP A 745 3.54 2.92 -34.76
CA ASP A 745 3.13 3.32 -33.40
C ASP A 745 1.73 2.79 -33.12
N ALA A 746 1.68 1.74 -32.33
CA ALA A 746 0.45 1.15 -31.80
C ALA A 746 0.21 1.55 -30.37
N SER A 747 -1.07 1.64 -29.97
CA SER A 747 -1.44 1.77 -28.56
C SER A 747 -1.06 0.50 -27.77
N ASN A 748 -0.77 0.66 -26.48
CA ASN A 748 -0.51 -0.46 -25.56
C ASN A 748 -1.63 -1.51 -25.54
N VAL A 749 -2.85 -1.18 -25.95
CA VAL A 749 -3.94 -2.18 -26.09
C VAL A 749 -3.61 -3.31 -27.07
N SER A 750 -2.64 -3.11 -27.97
CA SER A 750 -2.17 -4.16 -28.87
C SER A 750 -1.30 -5.22 -28.19
N ASN A 751 -0.83 -4.98 -26.98
CA ASN A 751 -0.03 -5.91 -26.21
C ASN A 751 -0.89 -6.96 -25.48
N PHE A 752 -2.21 -6.73 -25.38
CA PHE A 752 -3.10 -7.61 -24.62
C PHE A 752 -3.71 -8.69 -25.50
N SER A 753 -3.72 -9.92 -24.99
CA SER A 753 -4.34 -11.06 -25.64
C SER A 753 -5.87 -10.96 -25.63
N PRO A 754 -6.58 -11.62 -26.56
CA PRO A 754 -8.04 -11.69 -26.52
C PRO A 754 -8.55 -12.26 -25.20
N GLY A 755 -9.44 -11.52 -24.53
CA GLY A 755 -10.00 -11.88 -23.23
C GLY A 755 -9.27 -11.29 -22.02
N GLU A 756 -8.09 -10.74 -22.20
CA GLU A 756 -7.42 -9.99 -21.15
C GLU A 756 -8.10 -8.65 -20.89
N THR A 757 -8.04 -8.22 -19.64
CA THR A 757 -8.66 -6.99 -19.18
C THR A 757 -7.69 -6.17 -18.36
N ILE A 758 -7.73 -4.84 -18.53
CA ILE A 758 -6.88 -3.90 -17.79
C ILE A 758 -7.70 -2.76 -17.21
N PRO A 759 -7.49 -2.39 -15.92
CA PRO A 759 -8.08 -1.19 -15.34
C PRO A 759 -7.67 0.09 -16.09
N GLU A 760 -8.61 1.03 -16.28
CA GLU A 760 -8.35 2.29 -17.00
C GLU A 760 -7.19 3.09 -16.40
N TRP A 761 -7.07 3.11 -15.05
CA TRP A 761 -6.02 3.83 -14.36
C TRP A 761 -4.59 3.32 -14.68
N ARG A 762 -4.46 2.05 -15.09
CA ARG A 762 -3.19 1.49 -15.57
C ARG A 762 -2.95 1.76 -17.06
N LEU A 763 -4.00 1.98 -17.82
CA LEU A 763 -3.94 2.09 -19.28
C LEU A 763 -3.89 3.54 -19.73
N VAL A 764 -4.90 4.35 -19.39
CA VAL A 764 -5.11 5.68 -19.99
C VAL A 764 -3.96 6.65 -19.71
N PRO A 765 -3.49 6.84 -18.47
CA PRO A 765 -2.42 7.79 -18.18
C PRO A 765 -1.04 7.36 -18.72
N HIS A 766 -0.89 6.09 -19.13
CA HIS A 766 0.40 5.50 -19.53
C HIS A 766 0.49 5.15 -21.03
N ASP A 767 -0.48 5.63 -21.82
CA ASP A 767 -0.47 5.49 -23.27
C ASP A 767 -0.97 6.78 -23.93
N ASN A 768 -0.07 7.56 -24.56
CA ASN A 768 -0.42 8.82 -25.21
C ASN A 768 -1.29 8.66 -26.47
N ASN A 769 -1.40 7.44 -27.00
CA ASN A 769 -2.36 7.12 -28.06
C ASN A 769 -3.80 7.14 -27.57
N ILE A 770 -4.03 7.21 -26.26
CA ILE A 770 -5.35 7.12 -25.64
C ILE A 770 -5.74 8.47 -25.05
N GLY A 771 -6.99 8.87 -25.29
CA GLY A 771 -7.63 9.96 -24.56
C GLY A 771 -8.96 9.52 -23.99
N GLN A 772 -9.29 10.04 -22.80
CA GLN A 772 -10.57 9.83 -22.14
C GLN A 772 -11.15 11.17 -21.70
N ARG A 773 -12.44 11.35 -21.95
CA ARG A 773 -13.17 12.53 -21.49
C ARG A 773 -14.51 12.19 -20.89
N ASN A 774 -14.74 12.66 -19.68
CA ASN A 774 -16.05 12.67 -19.08
C ASN A 774 -16.94 13.73 -19.75
N VAL A 775 -18.16 13.34 -20.06
CA VAL A 775 -19.17 14.21 -20.67
C VAL A 775 -20.46 14.15 -19.87
N VAL A 776 -21.29 15.18 -20.01
CA VAL A 776 -22.53 15.31 -19.25
C VAL A 776 -23.72 15.27 -20.21
N PRO A 777 -24.28 14.10 -20.50
CA PRO A 777 -25.47 13.99 -21.33
C PRO A 777 -26.67 14.66 -20.66
N VAL A 778 -27.41 15.45 -21.44
CA VAL A 778 -28.58 16.22 -20.99
C VAL A 778 -29.86 15.74 -21.67
N ALA A 779 -31.00 15.91 -21.01
CA ALA A 779 -32.31 15.72 -21.65
C ALA A 779 -32.55 16.80 -22.70
N PHE A 780 -33.30 16.48 -23.77
CA PHE A 780 -33.55 17.38 -24.90
C PHE A 780 -34.07 18.77 -24.47
N LYS A 781 -34.94 18.82 -23.45
CA LYS A 781 -35.50 20.11 -22.93
C LYS A 781 -34.63 20.78 -21.88
N GLY A 782 -33.51 20.18 -21.48
CA GLY A 782 -32.64 20.61 -20.40
C GLY A 782 -33.35 20.75 -19.04
N PRO A 783 -32.72 20.50 -17.93
CA PRO A 783 -33.32 20.70 -16.63
C PRO A 783 -33.39 22.19 -16.29
N LYS A 784 -34.52 22.63 -15.73
CA LYS A 784 -34.67 23.99 -15.20
C LYS A 784 -33.76 24.22 -13.98
N ASP A 785 -33.53 23.14 -13.22
CA ASP A 785 -32.66 23.14 -12.05
C ASP A 785 -31.64 21.99 -12.18
N TRP A 786 -30.48 22.32 -12.70
CA TRP A 786 -29.40 21.36 -12.92
C TRP A 786 -28.83 20.79 -11.61
N MET A 787 -28.75 21.61 -10.55
CA MET A 787 -28.24 21.18 -9.25
C MET A 787 -29.17 20.14 -8.62
N ALA A 788 -30.49 20.27 -8.80
CA ALA A 788 -31.46 19.27 -8.36
C ALA A 788 -31.37 17.96 -9.16
N VAL A 789 -30.99 18.05 -10.44
CA VAL A 789 -30.75 16.87 -11.29
C VAL A 789 -29.50 16.15 -10.83
N ILE A 790 -28.37 16.85 -10.62
CA ILE A 790 -27.14 16.25 -10.12
C ILE A 790 -27.38 15.51 -8.80
N SER A 791 -28.20 16.08 -7.92
CA SER A 791 -28.55 15.48 -6.61
C SER A 791 -29.24 14.12 -6.66
N LYS A 792 -29.48 13.55 -7.83
CA LYS A 792 -30.20 12.27 -8.01
C LYS A 792 -29.51 11.33 -8.99
N LEU A 793 -28.32 11.71 -9.47
CA LEU A 793 -27.65 10.92 -10.49
C LEU A 793 -27.03 9.65 -9.89
N PRO A 794 -27.42 8.49 -10.41
CA PRO A 794 -26.77 7.23 -10.04
C PRO A 794 -25.42 7.09 -10.73
N PHE A 795 -24.52 6.37 -10.10
CA PHE A 795 -23.28 5.89 -10.68
C PHE A 795 -22.89 4.56 -10.08
N THR A 796 -21.98 3.86 -10.75
CA THR A 796 -21.46 2.57 -10.28
C THR A 796 -20.03 2.75 -9.81
N LEU A 797 -19.70 2.23 -8.62
CA LEU A 797 -18.34 2.02 -8.17
C LEU A 797 -17.98 0.55 -8.43
N LYS A 798 -16.88 0.32 -9.13
CA LYS A 798 -16.39 -1.02 -9.46
C LYS A 798 -15.02 -1.23 -8.85
N ASN A 799 -14.79 -2.35 -8.20
CA ASN A 799 -13.44 -2.77 -7.86
C ASN A 799 -12.78 -3.38 -9.11
N PRO A 800 -11.81 -2.70 -9.74
CA PRO A 800 -11.18 -3.20 -10.95
C PRO A 800 -10.08 -4.25 -10.67
N ASN A 801 -9.76 -4.50 -9.40
CA ASN A 801 -8.70 -5.40 -8.97
C ASN A 801 -9.17 -6.86 -8.96
N ARG A 802 -8.23 -7.80 -9.04
CA ARG A 802 -8.49 -9.24 -8.96
C ARG A 802 -8.63 -9.76 -7.52
N ARG A 803 -8.49 -8.88 -6.51
CA ARG A 803 -8.69 -9.17 -5.09
C ARG A 803 -9.73 -8.24 -4.48
N ALA A 804 -10.25 -8.60 -3.32
CA ALA A 804 -11.10 -7.69 -2.55
C ALA A 804 -10.27 -6.46 -2.15
N SER A 805 -10.88 -5.27 -2.25
CA SER A 805 -10.21 -3.99 -1.98
C SER A 805 -11.08 -3.10 -1.09
N ARG A 806 -10.43 -2.29 -0.27
CA ARG A 806 -11.06 -1.17 0.41
C ARG A 806 -11.22 -0.03 -0.59
N MET A 807 -12.47 0.26 -0.92
CA MET A 807 -12.84 1.36 -1.82
C MET A 807 -13.05 2.62 -1.00
N GLN A 808 -12.48 3.73 -1.43
CA GLN A 808 -12.68 5.04 -0.83
C GLN A 808 -13.14 6.04 -1.90
N LEU A 809 -14.11 6.87 -1.57
CA LEU A 809 -14.61 7.93 -2.42
C LEU A 809 -14.29 9.29 -1.79
N VAL A 810 -13.65 10.15 -2.56
CA VAL A 810 -13.33 11.52 -2.18
C VAL A 810 -14.16 12.47 -3.05
N ALA A 811 -15.07 13.21 -2.43
CA ALA A 811 -15.91 14.17 -3.12
C ALA A 811 -15.44 15.60 -2.84
N THR A 812 -15.15 16.35 -3.89
CA THR A 812 -14.68 17.72 -3.80
C THR A 812 -15.69 18.67 -4.41
N LEU A 813 -16.17 19.61 -3.60
CA LEU A 813 -17.01 20.71 -4.05
C LEU A 813 -16.14 21.92 -4.44
N PRO A 814 -16.54 22.68 -5.48
CA PRO A 814 -15.94 23.98 -5.75
C PRO A 814 -16.04 24.90 -4.53
N ARG A 815 -15.00 25.71 -4.29
CA ARG A 815 -14.93 26.63 -3.15
C ARG A 815 -16.18 27.52 -3.02
N VAL A 816 -16.73 27.94 -4.14
CA VAL A 816 -17.94 28.78 -4.18
C VAL A 816 -19.18 28.08 -3.59
N LEU A 817 -19.31 26.75 -3.76
CA LEU A 817 -20.37 25.97 -3.13
C LEU A 817 -20.13 25.80 -1.63
N VAL A 818 -18.90 25.47 -1.25
CA VAL A 818 -18.53 25.32 0.18
C VAL A 818 -18.77 26.61 0.96
N GLN A 819 -18.37 27.77 0.40
CA GLN A 819 -18.56 29.07 1.03
C GLN A 819 -20.04 29.46 1.24
N ARG A 820 -20.94 28.84 0.47
CA ARG A 820 -22.40 29.04 0.57
C ARG A 820 -23.11 27.95 1.36
N GLY A 821 -22.37 27.11 2.08
CA GLY A 821 -22.92 26.06 2.94
C GLY A 821 -23.48 24.85 2.20
N TRP A 822 -23.21 24.70 0.89
CA TRP A 822 -23.58 23.48 0.17
C TRP A 822 -22.73 22.31 0.63
N LYS A 823 -23.35 21.12 0.74
CA LYS A 823 -22.68 19.87 1.11
C LYS A 823 -22.98 18.79 0.08
N LEU A 824 -22.05 17.83 -0.07
CA LEU A 824 -22.24 16.68 -0.92
C LEU A 824 -22.22 15.42 -0.05
N GLU A 825 -23.21 14.59 -0.24
CA GLU A 825 -23.32 13.27 0.38
C GLU A 825 -23.32 12.20 -0.70
N LEU A 826 -22.63 11.11 -0.44
CA LEU A 826 -22.63 9.91 -1.26
C LEU A 826 -23.58 8.90 -0.62
N LEU A 827 -24.50 8.36 -1.41
CA LEU A 827 -25.54 7.44 -0.94
C LEU A 827 -25.33 6.06 -1.54
N ASN A 828 -25.57 5.03 -0.77
CA ASN A 828 -25.64 3.65 -1.25
C ASN A 828 -26.95 3.37 -2.00
N ALA A 829 -27.12 2.17 -2.55
CA ALA A 829 -28.30 1.77 -3.31
C ALA A 829 -29.63 1.89 -2.52
N SER A 830 -29.59 1.82 -1.19
CA SER A 830 -30.76 2.04 -0.33
C SER A 830 -31.06 3.51 -0.03
N GLY A 831 -30.25 4.45 -0.55
CA GLY A 831 -30.38 5.88 -0.31
C GLY A 831 -29.84 6.38 1.03
N SER A 832 -29.09 5.52 1.75
CA SER A 832 -28.43 5.86 3.01
C SER A 832 -27.05 6.44 2.76
N PRO A 833 -26.61 7.47 3.53
CA PRO A 833 -25.26 8.03 3.41
C PRO A 833 -24.17 6.97 3.66
N ILE A 834 -23.15 6.97 2.82
CA ILE A 834 -21.94 6.15 3.01
C ILE A 834 -21.07 6.88 4.05
N LYS A 835 -21.05 6.36 5.27
CA LYS A 835 -20.24 6.92 6.35
C LYS A 835 -18.74 6.82 6.00
N GLY A 836 -18.02 7.92 6.16
CA GLY A 836 -16.58 8.00 5.87
C GLY A 836 -16.18 7.78 4.40
N GLY A 837 -17.14 7.67 3.47
CA GLY A 837 -16.87 7.48 2.03
C GLY A 837 -16.18 6.17 1.68
N SER A 838 -16.16 5.17 2.59
CA SER A 838 -15.41 3.91 2.41
C SER A 838 -16.33 2.69 2.44
N LEU A 839 -16.04 1.70 1.57
CA LEU A 839 -16.73 0.40 1.55
C LEU A 839 -15.76 -0.69 1.03
N LYS A 840 -16.00 -1.95 1.41
CA LYS A 840 -15.21 -3.11 0.93
C LYS A 840 -15.92 -3.77 -0.24
N LEU A 841 -15.24 -3.95 -1.37
CA LEU A 841 -15.77 -4.67 -2.53
C LEU A 841 -14.88 -5.86 -2.88
N GLY A 842 -15.50 -7.01 -3.11
CA GLY A 842 -14.82 -8.19 -3.66
C GLY A 842 -14.24 -7.93 -5.07
N ALA A 843 -13.36 -8.81 -5.54
CA ALA A 843 -12.75 -8.74 -6.87
C ALA A 843 -13.79 -8.59 -7.99
N GLY A 844 -13.66 -7.57 -8.82
CA GLY A 844 -14.57 -7.29 -9.93
C GLY A 844 -16.01 -6.94 -9.55
N LYS A 845 -16.32 -6.81 -8.27
CA LYS A 845 -17.68 -6.47 -7.80
C LYS A 845 -17.98 -4.98 -7.95
N THR A 846 -19.28 -4.69 -8.05
CA THR A 846 -19.82 -3.34 -8.21
C THR A 846 -20.73 -2.97 -7.06
N SER A 847 -20.87 -1.66 -6.82
CA SER A 847 -21.89 -1.07 -5.92
C SER A 847 -22.54 0.09 -6.65
N ASP A 848 -23.87 0.12 -6.67
CA ASP A 848 -24.62 1.24 -7.21
C ASP A 848 -24.75 2.33 -6.15
N LEU A 849 -24.40 3.52 -6.52
CA LEU A 849 -24.30 4.69 -5.65
C LEU A 849 -25.05 5.87 -6.27
N SER A 850 -25.30 6.89 -5.48
CA SER A 850 -25.84 8.15 -5.97
C SER A 850 -25.30 9.35 -5.19
N ILE A 851 -25.46 10.52 -5.78
CA ILE A 851 -25.05 11.80 -5.19
C ILE A 851 -26.26 12.46 -4.57
N ARG A 852 -26.12 13.09 -3.40
CA ARG A 852 -27.06 14.05 -2.85
C ARG A 852 -26.36 15.36 -2.54
N LEU A 853 -26.78 16.44 -3.21
CA LEU A 853 -26.37 17.80 -2.86
C LEU A 853 -27.35 18.36 -1.82
N VAL A 854 -26.84 18.69 -0.65
CA VAL A 854 -27.60 19.41 0.39
C VAL A 854 -27.46 20.88 0.08
N ALA A 855 -28.63 21.54 -0.16
CA ALA A 855 -28.67 22.94 -0.57
C ALA A 855 -28.17 23.86 0.53
N GLY A 856 -27.28 24.78 0.14
CA GLY A 856 -26.92 25.98 0.89
C GLY A 856 -27.62 27.23 0.34
N GLU A 857 -26.95 28.38 0.42
CA GLU A 857 -27.47 29.62 -0.14
C GLU A 857 -27.64 29.51 -1.68
N PRO A 858 -28.79 29.90 -2.23
CA PRO A 858 -29.05 29.83 -3.67
C PRO A 858 -28.17 30.80 -4.48
N PHE A 859 -27.97 30.49 -5.75
CA PHE A 859 -27.27 31.32 -6.72
C PHE A 859 -28.27 32.13 -7.53
N THR A 860 -27.91 33.38 -7.81
CA THR A 860 -28.60 34.20 -8.83
C THR A 860 -28.27 33.66 -10.23
N ALA A 861 -29.10 33.97 -11.22
CA ALA A 861 -28.87 33.55 -12.61
C ALA A 861 -27.50 34.04 -13.15
N ALA A 862 -27.09 35.26 -12.79
CA ALA A 862 -25.79 35.80 -13.18
C ALA A 862 -24.60 35.05 -12.56
N GLU A 863 -24.72 34.63 -11.31
CA GLU A 863 -23.71 33.86 -10.62
C GLU A 863 -23.61 32.43 -11.18
N VAL A 864 -24.71 31.78 -11.54
CA VAL A 864 -24.71 30.50 -12.22
C VAL A 864 -23.92 30.57 -13.53
N VAL A 865 -24.11 31.67 -14.30
CA VAL A 865 -23.32 31.86 -15.53
C VAL A 865 -21.84 32.08 -15.23
N LYS A 866 -21.52 32.86 -14.20
CA LYS A 866 -20.13 33.13 -13.78
C LYS A 866 -19.39 31.86 -13.35
N TRP A 867 -20.07 30.96 -12.65
CA TRP A 867 -19.47 29.79 -12.06
C TRP A 867 -19.83 28.48 -12.79
N ARG A 868 -20.41 28.54 -14.00
CA ARG A 868 -20.88 27.35 -14.76
C ARG A 868 -19.83 26.31 -14.99
N ASP A 869 -18.56 26.70 -15.12
CA ASP A 869 -17.43 25.80 -15.38
C ASP A 869 -16.76 25.30 -14.09
N ALA A 870 -17.26 25.71 -12.92
CA ALA A 870 -16.79 25.15 -11.65
C ALA A 870 -17.26 23.68 -11.53
N MET A 871 -16.34 22.79 -11.17
CA MET A 871 -16.55 21.33 -11.23
C MET A 871 -16.72 20.73 -9.84
N ILE A 872 -17.75 19.91 -9.69
CA ILE A 872 -17.89 18.94 -8.60
C ILE A 872 -17.13 17.69 -9.05
N ARG A 873 -16.19 17.19 -8.23
CA ARG A 873 -15.41 15.99 -8.53
C ARG A 873 -15.69 14.90 -7.52
N ILE A 874 -15.74 13.66 -8.00
CA ILE A 874 -15.80 12.44 -7.19
C ILE A 874 -14.68 11.54 -7.69
N GLU A 875 -13.72 11.29 -6.83
CA GLU A 875 -12.57 10.44 -7.11
C GLU A 875 -12.73 9.13 -6.34
N GLY A 876 -12.45 8.01 -6.99
CA GLY A 876 -12.49 6.69 -6.38
C GLY A 876 -11.09 6.10 -6.22
N TYR A 877 -10.85 5.54 -5.06
CA TYR A 877 -9.60 4.89 -4.70
C TYR A 877 -9.87 3.43 -4.32
N ALA A 878 -8.99 2.53 -4.74
CA ALA A 878 -8.97 1.13 -4.31
C ALA A 878 -7.63 0.88 -3.60
N ASP A 879 -7.65 0.59 -2.30
CA ASP A 879 -6.46 0.45 -1.46
C ASP A 879 -5.48 1.65 -1.59
N GLY A 880 -6.03 2.88 -1.62
CA GLY A 880 -5.28 4.12 -1.78
C GLY A 880 -4.76 4.40 -3.21
N ILE A 881 -5.07 3.56 -4.19
CA ILE A 881 -4.76 3.80 -5.61
C ILE A 881 -5.94 4.51 -6.27
N LEU A 882 -5.70 5.65 -6.91
CA LEU A 882 -6.72 6.36 -7.68
C LEU A 882 -7.13 5.52 -8.90
N ILE A 883 -8.40 5.07 -8.95
CA ILE A 883 -8.91 4.17 -10.00
C ILE A 883 -9.81 4.85 -11.03
N GLY A 884 -10.09 6.13 -10.87
CA GLY A 884 -10.94 6.90 -11.78
C GLY A 884 -11.75 7.96 -11.06
N GLY A 885 -12.54 8.71 -11.80
CA GLY A 885 -13.39 9.73 -11.22
C GLY A 885 -14.48 10.23 -12.14
N MET A 886 -15.37 11.03 -11.56
CA MET A 886 -16.45 11.70 -12.28
C MET A 886 -16.41 13.20 -12.01
N THR A 887 -16.79 13.96 -13.03
CA THR A 887 -16.77 15.41 -12.97
C THR A 887 -18.13 15.95 -13.43
N TYR A 888 -18.71 16.87 -12.66
CA TYR A 888 -19.98 17.52 -12.97
C TYR A 888 -19.82 19.05 -12.93
N PRO A 889 -20.12 19.79 -13.99
CA PRO A 889 -20.15 21.25 -13.95
C PRO A 889 -21.34 21.73 -13.10
N MET A 890 -21.23 22.91 -12.49
CA MET A 890 -22.32 23.51 -11.70
C MET A 890 -23.54 23.80 -12.55
N ALA A 891 -23.37 24.07 -13.84
CA ALA A 891 -24.46 24.20 -14.80
C ALA A 891 -24.08 23.62 -16.16
N PRO A 892 -25.02 23.00 -16.89
CA PRO A 892 -24.74 22.58 -18.25
C PRO A 892 -24.49 23.82 -19.12
N ALA A 893 -23.61 23.66 -20.12
CA ALA A 893 -23.41 24.72 -21.12
C ALA A 893 -24.76 25.10 -21.74
N GLN A 894 -25.14 26.38 -21.65
CA GLN A 894 -26.35 26.88 -22.28
C GLN A 894 -26.23 26.78 -23.80
N LYS A 895 -27.36 26.63 -24.50
CA LYS A 895 -27.39 26.82 -25.93
C LYS A 895 -26.82 28.22 -26.29
N GLY A 896 -25.72 28.22 -27.06
CA GLY A 896 -25.36 29.37 -27.85
C GLY A 896 -26.39 29.59 -28.96
#